data_615e081d6c7263d4e2e5216d764ef2fb
#
_entry.id   615e081d6c7263d4e2e5216d764ef2fb
#
_cell.length_a   1.000
_cell.length_b   1.000
_cell.length_c   1.000
_cell.angle_alpha   90.00
_cell.angle_beta   90.00
_cell.angle_gamma   90.00
#
_symmetry.space_group_name_H-M   'P 1'
#
loop_
_entity.id
_entity.type
_entity.pdbx_description
1 polymer ?
#
loop_
_entity_poly.entity_id
_entity_poly.type
_entity_poly.pdbx_seq_one_letter_code
_entity_poly.pdbx_strand_id
1 'polypeptide(L)'
;MEHIKQTFSLKKAWRYFLITYEVCWNLFLIFLIFALCAICFAVGLGAGYFAFLVKDMPLPSYQEMKTDIYNYEETTHIYFANNVYLGNFRTDLEREEVKLKDVSPYVIKALIATEDEYFYEHHGIVPKAIIRALFQEATNSAMQTGGSTLTQQLVKNQILTNEASFERKAKEILLALRLEKFFSKNEILEAYLNVVPFGRNSSGRNIAGIQAAAQGVFGVNAKDLNLAQAAFLAGLPQSPFVYTPFTSDGKVKKDLSPALHRMKTVLTRMKQEGYISEKQYKEALQYDIAKHFAPPKPSPFEKYPWLTMEIEKRAKEALAEVLAKKDGYEKQQLWQDASLYERYLAKAEKQLRQNGYNIYTTIDKNIYDRMQKVVANYQYYGDDIIQYVKDQQTGKTVAKREPVEVGAILIENKTGRIISFVGGRDYGREQLNHATQAYRSNGSTMKPLLVYAPAMEMGIIQPGSIIPDTELHIKTGKGYYTPKKADRKTHGLVTARRALQYSYNIPAIRTYMKIMNQHPVQYLHKMGITSVAKTEENHVALAIGGTNKGVTVEENVNAYATFANYGTFIDAYLIEKIVSKDGQVIYEHQSKPVPVFSPQTSYLMIDMMRDVIRRGTASSLPYYLKFQADWAGKTGTGQNNQDSWFVATNPNVTFGVWMGYDTPAPLQLKYKGLSYSKRTQLLWAQLMNAAYDVKPQLIAPKTRFNMPGGIVRRAYCTVSGFVPSDLCEKAGLVNYDLYNTKFTPKQSKDQYLIEGRFVEVNGKRYIALNTTPSEFVSSGVILNKKLLKELGIYNINSAEWNGTLLVSEMKENGKRPDPPTVQLTNEAITWKPHHENDVIGYRVYCAEQKGAPFRVVSIVKAGKSLTFSNLQPKATYYVTAVDISGNESPPSNIISEQNAAVPNQGKKKTSDSPSKNH
;
A
#
# COMPACT_ATOMS: atom_id res chain seq x y z
N MET A 1 32.87 -90.91 -58.51
CA MET A 1 31.48 -90.34 -58.25
C MET A 1 31.39 -89.38 -57.13
N GLU A 2 32.27 -89.30 -56.15
CA GLU A 2 32.26 -88.42 -55.07
C GLU A 2 32.61 -86.93 -55.41
N HIS A 3 33.58 -86.67 -56.29
CA HIS A 3 33.92 -85.36 -56.76
C HIS A 3 32.77 -84.64 -57.53
N ILE A 4 31.90 -85.38 -58.25
CA ILE A 4 30.74 -84.73 -58.90
C ILE A 4 29.62 -84.38 -57.98
N LYS A 5 29.48 -85.06 -56.86
CA LYS A 5 28.45 -84.74 -55.82
C LYS A 5 28.85 -83.48 -55.00
N GLN A 6 30.16 -83.30 -54.72
CA GLN A 6 30.62 -82.05 -53.95
C GLN A 6 30.52 -80.81 -54.84
N THR A 7 30.84 -80.92 -56.15
CA THR A 7 30.70 -79.74 -57.05
C THR A 7 29.26 -79.31 -57.30
N PHE A 8 28.31 -80.28 -57.22
CA PHE A 8 26.89 -80.00 -57.37
C PHE A 8 26.30 -79.33 -56.07
N SER A 9 26.81 -79.65 -54.89
CA SER A 9 26.45 -79.03 -53.57
C SER A 9 26.97 -77.60 -53.47
N LEU A 10 28.20 -77.36 -53.86
CA LEU A 10 28.84 -76.03 -53.89
C LEU A 10 28.15 -75.05 -54.85
N LYS A 11 27.74 -75.53 -56.05
CA LYS A 11 26.98 -74.67 -57.00
C LYS A 11 25.58 -74.31 -56.45
N LYS A 12 24.89 -75.19 -55.73
CA LYS A 12 23.63 -74.86 -55.07
C LYS A 12 23.80 -73.89 -53.91
N ALA A 13 24.79 -74.08 -53.03
CA ALA A 13 25.10 -73.20 -51.96
C ALA A 13 25.47 -71.77 -52.42
N TRP A 14 26.28 -71.65 -53.52
CA TRP A 14 26.61 -70.40 -54.15
C TRP A 14 25.39 -69.74 -54.75
N ARG A 15 24.47 -70.48 -55.35
CA ARG A 15 23.20 -69.93 -55.87
C ARG A 15 22.26 -69.38 -54.77
N TYR A 16 22.17 -70.08 -53.63
CA TYR A 16 21.43 -69.57 -52.51
C TYR A 16 22.10 -68.34 -51.87
N PHE A 17 23.41 -68.29 -51.78
CA PHE A 17 24.15 -67.12 -51.33
C PHE A 17 23.89 -65.91 -52.27
N LEU A 18 23.93 -66.06 -53.56
CA LEU A 18 23.64 -64.94 -54.50
C LEU A 18 22.18 -64.44 -54.36
N ILE A 19 21.24 -65.41 -54.32
CA ILE A 19 19.82 -65.02 -54.11
C ILE A 19 19.63 -64.28 -52.78
N THR A 20 20.23 -64.76 -51.71
CA THR A 20 20.14 -64.07 -50.39
C THR A 20 20.79 -62.69 -50.41
N TYR A 21 21.91 -62.52 -51.03
CA TYR A 21 22.60 -61.24 -51.24
C TYR A 21 21.73 -60.31 -52.06
N GLU A 22 21.14 -60.72 -53.18
CA GLU A 22 20.23 -59.88 -53.98
C GLU A 22 18.97 -59.50 -53.20
N VAL A 23 18.39 -60.40 -52.46
CA VAL A 23 17.24 -60.07 -51.55
C VAL A 23 17.61 -59.07 -50.49
N CYS A 24 18.72 -59.31 -49.79
CA CYS A 24 19.20 -58.35 -48.76
C CYS A 24 19.54 -56.98 -49.36
N TRP A 25 20.16 -56.94 -50.54
CA TRP A 25 20.48 -55.72 -51.24
C TRP A 25 19.22 -54.97 -51.66
N ASN A 26 18.23 -55.62 -52.21
CA ASN A 26 16.98 -55.00 -52.62
C ASN A 26 16.18 -54.51 -51.39
N LEU A 27 16.15 -55.26 -50.26
CA LEU A 27 15.55 -54.78 -49.00
C LEU A 27 16.27 -53.59 -48.49
N PHE A 28 17.60 -53.56 -48.56
CA PHE A 28 18.38 -52.36 -48.16
C PHE A 28 18.04 -51.15 -49.05
N LEU A 29 17.91 -51.32 -50.36
CA LEU A 29 17.51 -50.22 -51.27
C LEU A 29 16.08 -49.74 -50.98
N ILE A 30 15.14 -50.66 -50.72
CA ILE A 30 13.78 -50.29 -50.32
C ILE A 30 13.77 -49.53 -49.01
N PHE A 31 14.53 -49.97 -48.02
CA PHE A 31 14.71 -49.22 -46.76
C PHE A 31 15.28 -47.86 -46.99
N LEU A 32 16.29 -47.74 -47.88
CA LEU A 32 16.91 -46.40 -48.17
C LEU A 32 15.93 -45.45 -48.85
N ILE A 33 15.07 -45.99 -49.76
CA ILE A 33 14.00 -45.19 -50.38
C ILE A 33 12.99 -44.75 -49.36
N PHE A 34 12.52 -45.61 -48.44
CA PHE A 34 11.61 -45.20 -47.36
C PHE A 34 12.25 -44.17 -46.42
N ALA A 35 13.52 -44.35 -46.08
CA ALA A 35 14.26 -43.40 -45.27
C ALA A 35 14.36 -42.03 -45.97
N LEU A 36 14.64 -42.00 -47.26
CA LEU A 36 14.69 -40.77 -48.07
C LEU A 36 13.32 -40.11 -48.16
N CYS A 37 12.26 -40.88 -48.38
CA CYS A 37 10.88 -40.36 -48.37
C CYS A 37 10.50 -39.77 -47.02
N ALA A 38 10.83 -40.46 -45.92
CA ALA A 38 10.58 -39.97 -44.55
C ALA A 38 11.35 -38.66 -44.28
N ILE A 39 12.59 -38.56 -44.74
CA ILE A 39 13.39 -37.31 -44.62
C ILE A 39 12.75 -36.21 -45.44
N CYS A 40 12.36 -36.42 -46.66
CA CYS A 40 11.69 -35.44 -47.52
C CYS A 40 10.36 -34.97 -46.89
N PHE A 41 9.59 -35.91 -46.34
CA PHE A 41 8.34 -35.58 -45.65
C PHE A 41 8.58 -34.73 -44.41
N ALA A 42 9.56 -35.11 -43.58
CA ALA A 42 9.92 -34.34 -42.38
C ALA A 42 10.42 -32.91 -42.71
N VAL A 43 11.21 -32.80 -43.78
CA VAL A 43 11.67 -31.50 -44.28
C VAL A 43 10.49 -30.66 -44.81
N GLY A 44 9.55 -31.28 -45.50
CA GLY A 44 8.32 -30.60 -45.98
C GLY A 44 7.44 -30.11 -44.85
N LEU A 45 7.23 -30.92 -43.82
CA LEU A 45 6.51 -30.53 -42.63
C LEU A 45 7.21 -29.38 -41.89
N GLY A 46 8.53 -29.45 -41.74
CA GLY A 46 9.33 -28.40 -41.10
C GLY A 46 9.25 -27.08 -41.85
N ALA A 47 9.35 -27.12 -43.19
CA ALA A 47 9.23 -25.95 -44.06
C ALA A 47 7.81 -25.34 -44.00
N GLY A 48 6.77 -26.17 -43.98
CA GLY A 48 5.39 -25.73 -43.89
C GLY A 48 5.09 -25.07 -42.50
N TYR A 49 5.59 -25.66 -41.42
CA TYR A 49 5.49 -25.10 -40.08
C TYR A 49 6.27 -23.77 -39.97
N PHE A 50 7.46 -23.70 -40.50
CA PHE A 50 8.22 -22.46 -40.55
C PHE A 50 7.47 -21.36 -41.33
N ALA A 51 6.90 -21.66 -42.48
CA ALA A 51 6.11 -20.72 -43.28
C ALA A 51 4.86 -20.26 -42.49
N PHE A 52 4.23 -21.14 -41.74
CA PHE A 52 3.11 -20.81 -40.89
C PHE A 52 3.51 -19.83 -39.79
N LEU A 53 4.66 -20.02 -39.14
CA LEU A 53 5.14 -19.14 -38.04
C LEU A 53 5.47 -17.73 -38.50
N VAL A 54 5.81 -17.54 -39.81
CA VAL A 54 6.21 -16.24 -40.35
C VAL A 54 5.21 -15.61 -41.32
N LYS A 55 4.06 -16.25 -41.56
CA LYS A 55 3.07 -15.84 -42.59
C LYS A 55 2.54 -14.42 -42.42
N ASP A 56 2.36 -13.97 -41.18
CA ASP A 56 1.78 -12.66 -40.83
C ASP A 56 2.86 -11.58 -40.57
N MET A 57 4.14 -11.91 -40.82
CA MET A 57 5.23 -10.99 -40.56
C MET A 57 5.45 -10.03 -41.72
N PRO A 58 5.31 -8.71 -41.51
CA PRO A 58 5.72 -7.75 -42.52
C PRO A 58 7.25 -7.81 -42.70
N LEU A 59 7.70 -7.94 -43.93
CA LEU A 59 9.13 -7.91 -44.24
C LEU A 59 9.61 -6.46 -44.34
N PRO A 60 10.49 -6.00 -43.44
CA PRO A 60 10.95 -4.62 -43.41
C PRO A 60 11.75 -4.29 -44.71
N SER A 61 11.59 -3.07 -45.19
CA SER A 61 12.38 -2.53 -46.29
C SER A 61 13.84 -2.30 -45.90
N TYR A 62 14.70 -1.99 -46.85
CA TYR A 62 16.09 -1.61 -46.57
C TYR A 62 16.18 -0.42 -45.62
N GLN A 63 15.32 0.60 -45.81
CA GLN A 63 15.35 1.82 -45.02
C GLN A 63 14.89 1.55 -43.55
N GLU A 64 13.87 0.75 -43.41
CA GLU A 64 13.39 0.33 -42.05
C GLU A 64 14.47 -0.49 -41.36
N MET A 65 15.07 -1.49 -41.98
CA MET A 65 16.16 -2.26 -41.39
C MET A 65 17.38 -1.42 -41.09
N LYS A 66 17.72 -0.47 -41.96
CA LYS A 66 18.81 0.48 -41.69
C LYS A 66 18.53 1.34 -40.47
N THR A 67 17.32 1.87 -40.38
CA THR A 67 16.89 2.63 -39.19
C THR A 67 16.96 1.76 -37.95
N ASP A 68 16.42 0.54 -38.00
CA ASP A 68 16.39 -0.36 -36.81
C ASP A 68 17.82 -0.73 -36.35
N ILE A 69 18.77 -0.90 -37.24
CA ILE A 69 20.14 -1.35 -36.93
C ILE A 69 21.03 -0.20 -36.42
N TYR A 70 20.84 0.99 -36.94
CA TYR A 70 21.70 2.14 -36.64
C TYR A 70 21.05 3.22 -35.77
N ASN A 71 19.78 3.08 -35.44
CA ASN A 71 19.06 4.05 -34.62
C ASN A 71 19.30 3.82 -33.12
N TYR A 72 20.50 4.07 -32.64
CA TYR A 72 20.88 3.92 -31.24
C TYR A 72 21.46 5.18 -30.59
N GLU A 73 21.34 6.33 -31.22
CA GLU A 73 22.10 7.52 -30.83
C GLU A 73 21.30 8.57 -30.04
N GLU A 74 19.96 8.48 -29.93
CA GLU A 74 19.20 9.56 -29.36
C GLU A 74 18.85 9.33 -27.90
N THR A 75 19.58 10.01 -27.03
CA THR A 75 19.35 9.95 -25.57
C THR A 75 18.09 10.71 -25.18
N THR A 76 17.15 10.03 -24.54
CA THR A 76 15.97 10.64 -23.94
C THR A 76 16.36 11.37 -22.65
N HIS A 77 15.90 12.61 -22.52
CA HIS A 77 16.17 13.46 -21.36
C HIS A 77 14.97 13.53 -20.42
N ILE A 78 15.23 13.62 -19.12
CA ILE A 78 14.21 13.74 -18.10
C ILE A 78 14.36 15.08 -17.38
N TYR A 79 13.22 15.70 -17.08
CA TYR A 79 13.14 16.97 -16.39
C TYR A 79 12.21 16.88 -15.18
N PHE A 80 12.62 17.49 -14.09
CA PHE A 80 11.73 17.87 -12.99
C PHE A 80 10.74 18.94 -13.47
N ALA A 81 9.78 19.29 -12.64
CA ALA A 81 8.92 20.45 -12.88
C ALA A 81 9.74 21.72 -13.16
N ASN A 82 9.14 22.63 -13.90
CA ASN A 82 9.77 23.90 -14.33
C ASN A 82 11.04 23.71 -15.19
N ASN A 83 11.09 22.66 -15.98
CA ASN A 83 12.19 22.35 -16.91
C ASN A 83 13.56 22.19 -16.24
N VAL A 84 13.62 21.88 -14.96
CA VAL A 84 14.88 21.59 -14.27
C VAL A 84 15.39 20.22 -14.71
N TYR A 85 16.57 20.15 -15.33
CA TYR A 85 17.14 18.91 -15.82
C TYR A 85 17.40 17.92 -14.66
N LEU A 86 16.91 16.67 -14.82
CA LEU A 86 17.12 15.57 -13.88
C LEU A 86 18.29 14.69 -14.36
N GLY A 87 18.30 14.35 -15.62
CA GLY A 87 19.32 13.48 -16.23
C GLY A 87 18.80 12.80 -17.49
N ASN A 88 19.58 11.85 -18.00
CA ASN A 88 19.16 11.04 -19.14
C ASN A 88 18.17 9.97 -18.69
N PHE A 89 17.21 9.64 -19.54
CA PHE A 89 16.37 8.47 -19.37
C PHE A 89 17.30 7.27 -19.22
N ARG A 90 16.97 6.38 -18.31
CA ARG A 90 17.84 5.28 -17.93
C ARG A 90 18.34 4.53 -19.16
N THR A 91 19.47 4.97 -19.67
CA THR A 91 20.39 4.10 -20.34
C THR A 91 21.16 3.38 -19.24
N ASP A 92 20.55 2.35 -18.65
CA ASP A 92 21.34 1.32 -17.96
C ASP A 92 22.31 0.66 -18.92
N LEU A 93 22.27 1.08 -20.16
CA LEU A 93 23.05 0.63 -21.26
C LEU A 93 23.94 1.80 -21.70
N GLU A 94 25.11 1.92 -21.10
CA GLU A 94 26.12 2.79 -21.68
C GLU A 94 26.46 2.24 -23.07
N ARG A 95 26.27 3.07 -24.06
CA ARG A 95 26.60 2.78 -25.45
C ARG A 95 27.34 3.97 -26.03
N GLU A 96 28.44 3.69 -26.69
CA GLU A 96 29.21 4.65 -27.43
C GLU A 96 29.53 4.02 -28.81
N GLU A 97 29.14 4.68 -29.86
CA GLU A 97 29.34 4.18 -31.24
C GLU A 97 30.83 4.19 -31.62
N VAL A 98 31.26 3.16 -32.32
CA VAL A 98 32.62 3.05 -32.85
C VAL A 98 32.57 2.48 -34.27
N LYS A 99 33.42 3.01 -35.16
CA LYS A 99 33.62 2.44 -36.51
C LYS A 99 34.50 1.18 -36.44
N LEU A 100 34.24 0.21 -37.31
CA LEU A 100 34.94 -1.07 -37.31
C LEU A 100 36.47 -0.90 -37.39
N LYS A 101 36.94 0.12 -38.12
CA LYS A 101 38.37 0.48 -38.26
C LYS A 101 39.03 0.94 -36.96
N ASP A 102 38.23 1.39 -36.01
CA ASP A 102 38.66 1.87 -34.68
C ASP A 102 38.43 0.82 -33.59
N VAL A 103 38.28 -0.45 -33.97
CA VAL A 103 38.20 -1.60 -33.08
C VAL A 103 39.46 -2.46 -33.17
N SER A 104 39.99 -2.91 -32.06
CA SER A 104 41.15 -3.81 -32.03
C SER A 104 40.91 -5.07 -32.90
N PRO A 105 41.83 -5.42 -33.81
CA PRO A 105 41.73 -6.65 -34.60
C PRO A 105 41.59 -7.92 -33.75
N TYR A 106 42.08 -7.91 -32.50
CA TYR A 106 41.92 -9.03 -31.59
C TYR A 106 40.44 -9.23 -31.17
N VAL A 107 39.68 -8.18 -31.05
CA VAL A 107 38.22 -8.28 -30.72
C VAL A 107 37.48 -8.95 -31.86
N ILE A 108 37.71 -8.49 -33.09
CA ILE A 108 37.08 -9.04 -34.32
C ILE A 108 37.37 -10.53 -34.41
N LYS A 109 38.66 -10.90 -34.38
CA LYS A 109 39.10 -12.30 -34.43
C LYS A 109 38.54 -13.15 -33.27
N ALA A 110 38.48 -12.62 -32.07
CA ALA A 110 37.95 -13.31 -30.90
C ALA A 110 36.45 -13.60 -31.05
N LEU A 111 35.67 -12.64 -31.52
CA LEU A 111 34.23 -12.80 -31.74
C LEU A 111 33.94 -13.83 -32.84
N ILE A 112 34.63 -13.71 -34.02
CA ILE A 112 34.45 -14.64 -35.12
C ILE A 112 34.82 -16.07 -34.71
N ALA A 113 35.99 -16.26 -34.08
CA ALA A 113 36.42 -17.57 -33.62
C ALA A 113 35.46 -18.22 -32.61
N THR A 114 34.73 -17.42 -31.86
CA THR A 114 33.93 -17.92 -30.73
C THR A 114 32.44 -17.99 -31.00
N GLU A 115 31.90 -16.99 -31.62
CA GLU A 115 30.44 -16.84 -31.81
C GLU A 115 29.99 -17.30 -33.19
N ASP A 116 30.84 -17.18 -34.24
CA ASP A 116 30.46 -17.47 -35.62
C ASP A 116 31.68 -17.72 -36.55
N GLU A 117 32.28 -18.92 -36.45
CA GLU A 117 33.50 -19.28 -37.18
C GLU A 117 33.36 -19.18 -38.72
N TYR A 118 32.14 -19.34 -39.27
CA TYR A 118 31.82 -19.22 -40.69
C TYR A 118 31.23 -17.85 -41.07
N PHE A 119 31.41 -16.82 -40.25
CA PHE A 119 30.78 -15.50 -40.44
C PHE A 119 30.94 -14.93 -41.86
N TYR A 120 32.13 -15.03 -42.42
CA TYR A 120 32.38 -14.51 -43.78
C TYR A 120 31.92 -15.45 -44.89
N GLU A 121 31.54 -16.70 -44.61
CA GLU A 121 31.17 -17.72 -45.57
C GLU A 121 29.66 -17.90 -45.74
N HIS A 122 28.90 -17.79 -44.66
CA HIS A 122 27.44 -18.01 -44.69
C HIS A 122 26.67 -16.75 -45.09
N HIS A 123 25.40 -16.89 -45.46
CA HIS A 123 24.47 -15.79 -45.78
C HIS A 123 23.37 -15.64 -44.72
N GLY A 124 23.74 -15.33 -43.47
CA GLY A 124 22.82 -15.07 -42.37
C GLY A 124 22.52 -16.25 -41.46
N ILE A 125 22.58 -17.47 -41.95
CA ILE A 125 22.35 -18.71 -41.19
C ILE A 125 23.36 -19.80 -41.57
N VAL A 126 23.63 -20.69 -40.66
CA VAL A 126 24.40 -21.93 -40.90
C VAL A 126 23.44 -23.12 -40.75
N PRO A 127 22.96 -23.70 -41.89
CA PRO A 127 21.96 -24.79 -41.84
C PRO A 127 22.40 -25.99 -40.99
N LYS A 128 23.67 -26.37 -41.09
CA LYS A 128 24.27 -27.47 -40.29
C LYS A 128 24.16 -27.20 -38.78
N ALA A 129 24.31 -25.97 -38.36
CA ALA A 129 24.19 -25.58 -36.96
C ALA A 129 22.71 -25.61 -36.47
N ILE A 130 21.76 -25.26 -37.33
CA ILE A 130 20.32 -25.35 -37.03
C ILE A 130 19.90 -26.81 -36.85
N ILE A 131 20.31 -27.71 -37.78
CA ILE A 131 20.01 -29.13 -37.69
C ILE A 131 20.60 -29.74 -36.42
N ARG A 132 21.83 -29.38 -36.06
CA ARG A 132 22.49 -29.82 -34.84
C ARG A 132 21.73 -29.34 -33.59
N ALA A 133 21.28 -28.08 -33.53
CA ALA A 133 20.54 -27.52 -32.44
C ALA A 133 19.18 -28.22 -32.26
N LEU A 134 18.44 -28.48 -33.32
CA LEU A 134 17.19 -29.25 -33.30
C LEU A 134 17.40 -30.68 -32.80
N PHE A 135 18.48 -31.34 -33.22
CA PHE A 135 18.81 -32.68 -32.75
C PHE A 135 19.18 -32.69 -31.25
N GLN A 136 19.93 -31.71 -30.76
CA GLN A 136 20.29 -31.59 -29.36
C GLN A 136 19.08 -31.31 -28.46
N GLU A 137 18.14 -30.52 -28.95
CA GLU A 137 16.87 -30.23 -28.23
C GLU A 137 15.99 -31.48 -28.19
N ALA A 138 15.86 -32.18 -29.30
CA ALA A 138 15.08 -33.44 -29.38
C ALA A 138 15.68 -34.59 -28.51
N THR A 139 16.98 -34.60 -28.30
CA THR A 139 17.70 -35.59 -27.49
C THR A 139 17.93 -35.20 -26.05
N ASN A 140 17.47 -34.00 -25.63
CA ASN A 140 17.66 -33.45 -24.28
C ASN A 140 19.14 -33.47 -23.85
N SER A 141 20.05 -33.20 -24.78
CA SER A 141 21.48 -33.26 -24.55
C SER A 141 21.97 -32.16 -23.61
N ALA A 142 22.74 -32.52 -22.59
CA ALA A 142 23.30 -31.59 -21.59
C ALA A 142 24.31 -30.59 -22.20
N MET A 143 24.82 -30.83 -23.41
CA MET A 143 25.70 -29.93 -24.14
C MET A 143 24.91 -29.15 -25.21
N GLN A 144 24.35 -28.02 -24.88
CA GLN A 144 23.80 -27.05 -25.86
C GLN A 144 24.94 -26.23 -26.47
N THR A 145 25.31 -26.56 -27.70
CA THR A 145 26.22 -25.72 -28.50
C THR A 145 25.43 -24.61 -29.20
N GLY A 146 25.85 -23.36 -29.10
CA GLY A 146 25.24 -22.21 -29.74
C GLY A 146 25.16 -22.41 -31.27
N GLY A 147 23.97 -22.28 -31.83
CA GLY A 147 23.75 -22.45 -33.29
C GLY A 147 23.31 -21.17 -33.99
N SER A 148 23.37 -20.02 -33.34
CA SER A 148 22.95 -18.73 -33.90
C SER A 148 24.16 -17.94 -34.41
N THR A 149 24.07 -17.44 -35.64
CA THR A 149 25.09 -16.56 -36.25
C THR A 149 25.13 -15.17 -35.62
N LEU A 150 26.20 -14.41 -35.82
CA LEU A 150 26.30 -13.00 -35.42
C LEU A 150 25.15 -12.17 -36.03
N THR A 151 24.78 -12.48 -37.28
CA THR A 151 23.67 -11.83 -37.98
C THR A 151 22.33 -12.11 -37.27
N GLN A 152 22.09 -13.35 -36.86
CA GLN A 152 20.90 -13.73 -36.07
C GLN A 152 20.88 -13.04 -34.70
N GLN A 153 22.03 -12.98 -34.04
CA GLN A 153 22.16 -12.28 -32.76
C GLN A 153 21.90 -10.78 -32.92
N LEU A 154 22.36 -10.14 -33.97
CA LEU A 154 22.09 -8.74 -34.29
C LEU A 154 20.59 -8.49 -34.46
N VAL A 155 19.91 -9.31 -35.24
CA VAL A 155 18.46 -9.25 -35.47
C VAL A 155 17.71 -9.43 -34.16
N LYS A 156 18.09 -10.42 -33.35
CA LYS A 156 17.50 -10.67 -32.03
C LYS A 156 17.62 -9.45 -31.13
N ASN A 157 18.77 -8.81 -31.08
CA ASN A 157 19.07 -7.74 -30.14
C ASN A 157 18.47 -6.38 -30.55
N GLN A 158 18.21 -6.16 -31.86
CA GLN A 158 17.77 -4.87 -32.38
C GLN A 158 16.35 -4.84 -32.92
N ILE A 159 15.88 -5.93 -33.49
CA ILE A 159 14.62 -5.93 -34.25
C ILE A 159 13.53 -6.72 -33.50
N LEU A 160 13.90 -7.76 -32.75
CA LEU A 160 12.97 -8.66 -32.10
C LEU A 160 12.89 -8.42 -30.59
N THR A 161 11.81 -8.93 -29.96
CA THR A 161 11.64 -8.95 -28.51
C THR A 161 12.37 -10.13 -27.85
N ASN A 162 12.63 -10.06 -26.56
CA ASN A 162 13.37 -11.08 -25.81
C ASN A 162 12.56 -12.36 -25.46
N GLU A 163 11.37 -12.53 -26.03
CA GLU A 163 10.58 -13.74 -25.81
C GLU A 163 11.26 -14.98 -26.37
N ALA A 164 11.27 -16.05 -25.60
CA ALA A 164 11.78 -17.36 -26.07
C ALA A 164 10.63 -18.18 -26.70
N SER A 165 10.40 -17.99 -28.00
CA SER A 165 9.39 -18.75 -28.74
C SER A 165 9.92 -19.27 -30.07
N PHE A 166 9.35 -20.36 -30.57
CA PHE A 166 9.67 -20.86 -31.92
C PHE A 166 9.31 -19.85 -33.02
N GLU A 167 8.23 -19.10 -32.83
CA GLU A 167 7.79 -18.05 -33.72
C GLU A 167 8.86 -16.96 -33.85
N ARG A 168 9.36 -16.48 -32.69
CA ARG A 168 10.45 -15.49 -32.66
C ARG A 168 11.72 -16.03 -33.38
N LYS A 169 12.07 -17.32 -33.16
CA LYS A 169 13.25 -17.93 -33.81
C LYS A 169 13.07 -18.04 -35.33
N ALA A 170 11.88 -18.35 -35.80
CA ALA A 170 11.57 -18.36 -37.22
C ALA A 170 11.69 -16.95 -37.85
N LYS A 171 11.16 -15.94 -37.18
CA LYS A 171 11.30 -14.53 -37.58
C LYS A 171 12.77 -14.08 -37.59
N GLU A 172 13.56 -14.48 -36.59
CA GLU A 172 15.00 -14.21 -36.51
C GLU A 172 15.75 -14.76 -37.73
N ILE A 173 15.47 -15.99 -38.12
CA ILE A 173 16.08 -16.64 -39.28
C ILE A 173 15.74 -15.86 -40.58
N LEU A 174 14.46 -15.56 -40.77
CA LEU A 174 14.00 -14.83 -41.97
C LEU A 174 14.63 -13.42 -42.10
N LEU A 175 14.65 -12.71 -40.97
CA LEU A 175 15.25 -11.37 -40.91
C LEU A 175 16.77 -11.40 -41.09
N ALA A 176 17.46 -12.41 -40.55
CA ALA A 176 18.91 -12.58 -40.75
C ALA A 176 19.26 -12.80 -42.21
N LEU A 177 18.52 -13.65 -42.93
CA LEU A 177 18.68 -13.84 -44.38
C LEU A 177 18.43 -12.54 -45.15
N ARG A 178 17.43 -11.76 -44.74
CA ARG A 178 17.13 -10.47 -45.39
C ARG A 178 18.18 -9.42 -45.08
N LEU A 179 18.72 -9.40 -43.85
CA LEU A 179 19.78 -8.48 -43.47
C LEU A 179 21.03 -8.68 -44.31
N GLU A 180 21.48 -9.89 -44.50
CA GLU A 180 22.65 -10.24 -45.33
C GLU A 180 22.46 -9.91 -46.82
N LYS A 181 21.20 -9.77 -47.27
CA LYS A 181 20.92 -9.31 -48.65
C LYS A 181 21.13 -7.81 -48.79
N PHE A 182 20.99 -7.04 -47.72
CA PHE A 182 21.03 -5.57 -47.78
C PHE A 182 22.35 -4.99 -47.27
N PHE A 183 23.05 -5.65 -46.36
CA PHE A 183 24.24 -5.13 -45.69
C PHE A 183 25.44 -6.06 -45.91
N SER A 184 26.62 -5.45 -46.05
CA SER A 184 27.88 -6.18 -46.12
C SER A 184 28.24 -6.81 -44.75
N LYS A 185 29.09 -7.82 -44.78
CA LYS A 185 29.61 -8.46 -43.54
C LYS A 185 30.23 -7.45 -42.57
N ASN A 186 30.97 -6.48 -43.09
CA ASN A 186 31.58 -5.44 -42.24
C ASN A 186 30.56 -4.50 -41.62
N GLU A 187 29.49 -4.15 -42.33
CA GLU A 187 28.39 -3.35 -41.77
C GLU A 187 27.63 -4.13 -40.69
N ILE A 188 27.37 -5.42 -40.92
CA ILE A 188 26.73 -6.30 -39.91
C ILE A 188 27.61 -6.43 -38.68
N LEU A 189 28.91 -6.63 -38.83
CA LEU A 189 29.85 -6.74 -37.72
C LEU A 189 29.99 -5.42 -36.94
N GLU A 190 30.07 -4.28 -37.66
CA GLU A 190 30.07 -2.95 -37.05
C GLU A 190 28.79 -2.71 -36.21
N ALA A 191 27.65 -3.02 -36.80
CA ALA A 191 26.37 -2.90 -36.09
C ALA A 191 26.31 -3.85 -34.86
N TYR A 192 26.73 -5.11 -35.02
CA TYR A 192 26.79 -6.07 -33.91
C TYR A 192 27.67 -5.57 -32.77
N LEU A 193 28.89 -5.10 -33.09
CA LEU A 193 29.86 -4.58 -32.13
C LEU A 193 29.36 -3.33 -31.37
N ASN A 194 28.46 -2.55 -31.98
CA ASN A 194 27.85 -1.38 -31.36
C ASN A 194 26.60 -1.71 -30.52
N VAL A 195 26.04 -2.92 -30.63
CA VAL A 195 24.72 -3.26 -30.10
C VAL A 195 24.76 -4.32 -29.03
N VAL A 196 25.66 -5.29 -29.19
CA VAL A 196 25.68 -6.48 -28.31
C VAL A 196 25.92 -6.11 -26.88
N PRO A 197 25.16 -6.72 -25.93
CA PRO A 197 25.34 -6.46 -24.51
C PRO A 197 26.63 -7.15 -23.97
N PHE A 198 27.38 -6.41 -23.16
CA PHE A 198 28.60 -6.88 -22.51
C PHE A 198 28.46 -6.99 -20.98
N GLY A 199 27.25 -6.98 -20.44
CA GLY A 199 26.98 -7.07 -19.01
C GLY A 199 27.08 -5.72 -18.31
N ARG A 200 27.87 -5.60 -17.26
CA ARG A 200 27.96 -4.39 -16.43
C ARG A 200 29.35 -3.77 -16.43
N ASN A 201 29.37 -2.44 -16.33
CA ASN A 201 30.61 -1.69 -16.12
C ASN A 201 30.97 -1.62 -14.61
N SER A 202 32.11 -1.00 -14.31
CA SER A 202 32.62 -0.77 -12.94
C SER A 202 31.70 0.07 -12.04
N SER A 203 30.64 0.67 -12.58
CA SER A 203 29.60 1.38 -11.83
C SER A 203 28.30 0.58 -11.70
N GLY A 204 28.30 -0.71 -12.07
CA GLY A 204 27.14 -1.59 -12.01
C GLY A 204 26.13 -1.39 -13.16
N ARG A 205 26.39 -0.47 -14.08
CA ARG A 205 25.52 -0.18 -15.20
C ARG A 205 25.72 -1.18 -16.34
N ASN A 206 24.63 -1.51 -17.01
CA ASN A 206 24.70 -2.36 -18.19
C ASN A 206 25.43 -1.64 -19.32
N ILE A 207 26.23 -2.36 -20.06
CA ILE A 207 26.98 -1.86 -21.21
C ILE A 207 26.62 -2.64 -22.48
N ALA A 208 26.40 -1.93 -23.57
CA ALA A 208 26.31 -2.48 -24.89
C ALA A 208 27.27 -1.74 -25.84
N GLY A 209 27.75 -2.45 -26.82
CA GLY A 209 28.76 -1.96 -27.73
C GLY A 209 30.16 -2.07 -27.13
N ILE A 210 31.11 -2.37 -28.03
CA ILE A 210 32.51 -2.70 -27.70
C ILE A 210 33.26 -1.50 -27.14
N GLN A 211 32.96 -0.28 -27.60
CA GLN A 211 33.62 0.93 -27.10
C GLN A 211 33.24 1.19 -25.65
N ALA A 212 31.93 1.15 -25.34
CA ALA A 212 31.44 1.29 -23.98
C ALA A 212 31.93 0.16 -23.06
N ALA A 213 32.06 -1.07 -23.61
CA ALA A 213 32.61 -2.19 -22.87
C ALA A 213 34.09 -2.01 -22.56
N ALA A 214 34.89 -1.57 -23.51
CA ALA A 214 36.30 -1.29 -23.30
C ALA A 214 36.54 -0.21 -22.24
N GLN A 215 35.77 0.88 -22.32
CA GLN A 215 35.85 1.96 -21.36
C GLN A 215 35.26 1.58 -19.98
N GLY A 216 34.10 0.91 -19.98
CA GLY A 216 33.39 0.56 -18.77
C GLY A 216 34.03 -0.55 -17.94
N VAL A 217 34.73 -1.49 -18.61
CA VAL A 217 35.40 -2.60 -17.94
C VAL A 217 36.87 -2.31 -17.69
N PHE A 218 37.59 -1.70 -18.64
CA PHE A 218 39.05 -1.52 -18.59
C PHE A 218 39.52 -0.05 -18.61
N GLY A 219 38.63 0.89 -18.88
CA GLY A 219 39.00 2.31 -18.95
C GLY A 219 39.81 2.70 -20.21
N VAL A 220 39.82 1.87 -21.27
CA VAL A 220 40.56 2.08 -22.52
C VAL A 220 39.59 2.15 -23.70
N ASN A 221 40.05 2.65 -24.86
CA ASN A 221 39.22 2.64 -26.08
C ASN A 221 39.21 1.24 -26.73
N ALA A 222 38.23 0.95 -27.53
CA ALA A 222 38.07 -0.34 -28.18
C ALA A 222 39.26 -0.70 -29.07
N LYS A 223 39.92 0.28 -29.72
CA LYS A 223 41.11 0.05 -30.55
C LYS A 223 42.36 -0.32 -29.74
N ASP A 224 42.42 0.10 -28.46
CA ASP A 224 43.59 -0.06 -27.60
C ASP A 224 43.54 -1.35 -26.78
N LEU A 225 42.50 -2.17 -26.94
CA LEU A 225 42.38 -3.46 -26.27
C LEU A 225 43.45 -4.43 -26.70
N ASN A 226 44.22 -4.97 -25.70
CA ASN A 226 45.15 -6.05 -25.94
C ASN A 226 44.47 -7.41 -26.12
N LEU A 227 45.21 -8.44 -26.44
CA LEU A 227 44.66 -9.79 -26.72
C LEU A 227 43.88 -10.36 -25.56
N ALA A 228 44.35 -10.23 -24.31
CA ALA A 228 43.70 -10.77 -23.14
C ALA A 228 42.39 -10.04 -22.86
N GLN A 229 42.40 -8.70 -22.93
CA GLN A 229 41.20 -7.85 -22.74
C GLN A 229 40.19 -8.10 -23.85
N ALA A 230 40.64 -8.21 -25.11
CA ALA A 230 39.76 -8.52 -26.26
C ALA A 230 39.07 -9.88 -26.11
N ALA A 231 39.83 -10.91 -25.72
CA ALA A 231 39.29 -12.24 -25.47
C ALA A 231 38.31 -12.28 -24.28
N PHE A 232 38.58 -11.51 -23.23
CA PHE A 232 37.68 -11.39 -22.08
C PHE A 232 36.35 -10.77 -22.52
N LEU A 233 36.38 -9.61 -23.21
CA LEU A 233 35.16 -8.95 -23.68
C LEU A 233 34.40 -9.80 -24.69
N ALA A 234 35.08 -10.41 -25.67
CA ALA A 234 34.43 -11.28 -26.68
C ALA A 234 33.73 -12.50 -26.03
N GLY A 235 34.09 -12.87 -24.83
CA GLY A 235 33.43 -13.94 -24.08
C GLY A 235 32.12 -13.53 -23.41
N LEU A 236 31.91 -12.24 -23.13
CA LEU A 236 30.75 -11.78 -22.34
C LEU A 236 29.40 -11.94 -23.04
N PRO A 237 29.25 -11.73 -24.38
CA PRO A 237 27.95 -11.72 -25.04
C PRO A 237 27.12 -12.99 -24.90
N GLN A 238 27.73 -14.14 -24.71
CA GLN A 238 27.02 -15.43 -24.55
C GLN A 238 26.09 -15.41 -23.32
N SER A 239 26.57 -14.86 -22.20
CA SER A 239 25.77 -14.69 -20.97
C SER A 239 26.25 -13.46 -20.21
N PRO A 240 25.87 -12.25 -20.65
CA PRO A 240 26.50 -11.01 -20.20
C PRO A 240 26.44 -10.80 -18.70
N PHE A 241 25.35 -11.18 -18.04
CA PHE A 241 25.18 -10.99 -16.59
C PHE A 241 25.89 -12.06 -15.75
N VAL A 242 26.12 -13.24 -16.32
CA VAL A 242 26.92 -14.29 -15.65
C VAL A 242 28.41 -13.96 -15.74
N TYR A 243 28.88 -13.58 -16.94
CA TYR A 243 30.31 -13.38 -17.20
C TYR A 243 30.81 -11.97 -16.89
N THR A 244 29.92 -10.96 -16.75
CA THR A 244 30.36 -9.62 -16.32
C THR A 244 31.15 -9.70 -15.00
N PRO A 245 32.29 -8.98 -14.88
CA PRO A 245 33.08 -8.98 -13.66
C PRO A 245 32.47 -8.18 -12.51
N PHE A 246 31.43 -7.39 -12.77
CA PHE A 246 30.84 -6.47 -11.81
C PHE A 246 29.45 -6.90 -11.37
N THR A 247 29.13 -6.60 -10.13
CA THR A 247 27.77 -6.70 -9.54
C THR A 247 26.92 -5.48 -9.93
N SER A 248 25.64 -5.50 -9.58
CA SER A 248 24.72 -4.38 -9.83
C SER A 248 25.07 -3.10 -9.04
N ASP A 249 25.86 -3.23 -7.98
CA ASP A 249 26.36 -2.12 -7.17
C ASP A 249 27.81 -1.71 -7.56
N GLY A 250 28.31 -2.19 -8.70
CA GLY A 250 29.61 -1.81 -9.25
C GLY A 250 30.82 -2.46 -8.57
N LYS A 251 30.59 -3.37 -7.61
CA LYS A 251 31.71 -4.09 -7.00
C LYS A 251 32.18 -5.22 -7.88
N VAL A 252 33.47 -5.52 -7.84
CA VAL A 252 34.01 -6.71 -8.49
C VAL A 252 33.42 -7.95 -7.81
N LYS A 253 32.93 -8.89 -8.63
CA LYS A 253 32.39 -10.16 -8.12
C LYS A 253 33.44 -10.94 -7.34
N LYS A 254 33.03 -11.59 -6.27
CA LYS A 254 33.92 -12.43 -5.45
C LYS A 254 34.44 -13.64 -6.24
N ASP A 255 33.62 -14.17 -7.15
CA ASP A 255 33.96 -15.29 -8.03
C ASP A 255 33.98 -14.80 -9.49
N LEU A 256 35.18 -14.76 -10.06
CA LEU A 256 35.43 -14.44 -11.46
C LEU A 256 35.65 -15.69 -12.32
N SER A 257 35.65 -16.88 -11.70
CA SER A 257 35.95 -18.15 -12.40
C SER A 257 35.11 -18.38 -13.66
N PRO A 258 33.78 -18.08 -13.69
CA PRO A 258 32.99 -18.25 -14.90
C PRO A 258 33.48 -17.38 -16.06
N ALA A 259 33.82 -16.12 -15.80
CA ALA A 259 34.30 -15.18 -16.80
C ALA A 259 35.70 -15.56 -17.31
N LEU A 260 36.60 -15.94 -16.41
CA LEU A 260 37.96 -16.37 -16.75
C LEU A 260 37.94 -17.68 -17.55
N HIS A 261 37.07 -18.61 -17.19
CA HIS A 261 36.89 -19.85 -17.96
C HIS A 261 36.37 -19.57 -19.37
N ARG A 262 35.44 -18.61 -19.50
CA ARG A 262 34.95 -18.18 -20.82
C ARG A 262 36.06 -17.50 -21.62
N MET A 263 36.84 -16.61 -21.05
CA MET A 263 38.03 -16.00 -21.67
C MET A 263 39.00 -17.07 -22.21
N LYS A 264 39.30 -18.09 -21.39
CA LYS A 264 40.14 -19.22 -21.81
C LYS A 264 39.53 -19.96 -23.00
N THR A 265 38.23 -20.15 -23.03
CA THR A 265 37.53 -20.77 -24.18
C THR A 265 37.72 -19.95 -25.45
N VAL A 266 37.55 -18.61 -25.34
CA VAL A 266 37.79 -17.69 -26.47
C VAL A 266 39.21 -17.80 -26.97
N LEU A 267 40.20 -17.71 -26.13
CA LEU A 267 41.62 -17.82 -26.50
C LEU A 267 41.93 -19.19 -27.15
N THR A 268 41.32 -20.26 -26.63
CA THR A 268 41.50 -21.61 -27.22
C THR A 268 40.95 -21.69 -28.60
N ARG A 269 39.75 -21.11 -28.85
CA ARG A 269 39.16 -21.03 -30.19
C ARG A 269 39.99 -20.20 -31.14
N MET A 270 40.47 -19.01 -30.72
CA MET A 270 41.38 -18.18 -31.52
C MET A 270 42.62 -18.92 -31.95
N LYS A 271 43.19 -19.76 -31.06
CA LYS A 271 44.36 -20.59 -31.36
C LYS A 271 44.00 -21.70 -32.35
N GLN A 272 42.88 -22.37 -32.19
CA GLN A 272 42.37 -23.44 -33.07
C GLN A 272 42.16 -22.91 -34.49
N GLU A 273 41.60 -21.70 -34.63
CA GLU A 273 41.37 -21.04 -35.92
C GLU A 273 42.62 -20.34 -36.50
N GLY A 274 43.79 -20.47 -35.83
CA GLY A 274 45.05 -19.91 -36.32
C GLY A 274 45.14 -18.38 -36.20
N TYR A 275 44.28 -17.73 -35.47
CA TYR A 275 44.31 -16.27 -35.30
C TYR A 275 45.44 -15.82 -34.36
N ILE A 276 45.89 -16.69 -33.46
CA ILE A 276 47.00 -16.44 -32.51
C ILE A 276 47.95 -17.63 -32.42
N SER A 277 49.22 -17.33 -32.12
CA SER A 277 50.24 -18.35 -31.90
C SER A 277 50.17 -18.96 -30.51
N GLU A 278 50.80 -20.12 -30.31
CA GLU A 278 50.91 -20.77 -29.02
C GLU A 278 51.55 -19.85 -27.98
N LYS A 279 52.56 -19.04 -28.35
CA LYS A 279 53.19 -18.04 -27.48
C LYS A 279 52.20 -16.97 -27.03
N GLN A 280 51.46 -16.36 -27.95
CA GLN A 280 50.46 -15.37 -27.63
C GLN A 280 49.35 -15.93 -26.73
N TYR A 281 48.95 -17.17 -26.96
CA TYR A 281 47.97 -17.88 -26.15
C TYR A 281 48.42 -18.00 -24.69
N LYS A 282 49.66 -18.44 -24.46
CA LYS A 282 50.24 -18.59 -23.10
C LYS A 282 50.39 -17.24 -22.42
N GLU A 283 50.87 -16.22 -23.07
CA GLU A 283 51.02 -14.85 -22.56
C GLU A 283 49.67 -14.27 -22.16
N ALA A 284 48.64 -14.44 -22.98
CA ALA A 284 47.27 -13.94 -22.68
C ALA A 284 46.64 -14.67 -21.48
N LEU A 285 46.90 -15.95 -21.26
CA LEU A 285 46.46 -16.70 -20.06
C LEU A 285 47.12 -16.25 -18.76
N GLN A 286 48.34 -15.76 -18.85
CA GLN A 286 49.11 -15.26 -17.67
C GLN A 286 48.76 -13.80 -17.31
N TYR A 287 47.99 -13.11 -18.17
CA TYR A 287 47.62 -11.73 -17.95
C TYR A 287 46.57 -11.62 -16.81
N ASP A 288 46.94 -10.94 -15.74
CA ASP A 288 46.03 -10.72 -14.60
C ASP A 288 44.97 -9.65 -14.95
N ILE A 289 43.88 -10.12 -15.53
CA ILE A 289 42.81 -9.24 -16.04
C ILE A 289 42.18 -8.39 -14.94
N ALA A 290 42.12 -8.92 -13.70
CA ALA A 290 41.41 -8.26 -12.59
C ALA A 290 42.10 -6.97 -12.15
N LYS A 291 43.43 -6.92 -12.24
CA LYS A 291 44.22 -5.71 -11.91
C LYS A 291 43.98 -4.54 -12.87
N HIS A 292 43.36 -4.78 -13.99
CA HIS A 292 43.14 -3.80 -15.05
C HIS A 292 41.67 -3.33 -15.16
N PHE A 293 40.82 -3.71 -14.21
CA PHE A 293 39.47 -3.22 -14.18
C PHE A 293 39.40 -1.72 -13.87
N ALA A 294 38.50 -1.02 -14.57
CA ALA A 294 38.27 0.40 -14.37
C ALA A 294 37.67 0.70 -12.97
N PRO A 295 38.05 1.81 -12.33
CA PRO A 295 37.38 2.24 -11.12
C PRO A 295 35.94 2.67 -11.38
N PRO A 296 35.03 2.57 -10.38
CA PRO A 296 33.63 2.96 -10.55
C PRO A 296 33.47 4.46 -10.82
N LYS A 297 32.62 4.80 -11.75
CA LYS A 297 32.22 6.19 -12.05
C LYS A 297 30.81 6.42 -11.47
N PRO A 298 30.60 7.42 -10.54
CA PRO A 298 29.29 7.71 -9.96
C PRO A 298 28.22 7.96 -11.06
N SER A 299 27.05 7.37 -10.88
CA SER A 299 25.91 7.59 -11.77
C SER A 299 25.11 8.83 -11.35
N PRO A 300 24.70 9.71 -12.28
CA PRO A 300 23.78 10.79 -11.96
C PRO A 300 22.43 10.30 -11.39
N PHE A 301 22.06 9.04 -11.67
CA PHE A 301 20.80 8.44 -11.25
C PHE A 301 20.82 7.80 -9.84
N GLU A 302 21.98 7.54 -9.28
CA GLU A 302 22.11 6.98 -7.91
C GLU A 302 21.42 7.84 -6.85
N LYS A 303 21.25 9.13 -7.15
CA LYS A 303 20.63 10.08 -6.25
C LYS A 303 19.09 9.94 -6.18
N TYR A 304 18.43 9.45 -7.26
CA TYR A 304 16.98 9.44 -7.42
C TYR A 304 16.42 8.08 -7.85
N PRO A 305 16.78 6.96 -7.22
CA PRO A 305 16.48 5.63 -7.75
C PRO A 305 14.96 5.35 -7.87
N TRP A 306 14.17 5.57 -6.80
CA TRP A 306 12.71 5.40 -6.89
C TRP A 306 12.06 6.32 -7.92
N LEU A 307 12.54 7.57 -7.99
CA LEU A 307 11.98 8.55 -8.92
C LEU A 307 12.23 8.15 -10.37
N THR A 308 13.45 7.75 -10.69
CA THR A 308 13.80 7.34 -12.06
C THR A 308 13.07 6.07 -12.49
N MET A 309 12.93 5.09 -11.60
CA MET A 309 12.15 3.88 -11.87
C MET A 309 10.67 4.18 -12.11
N GLU A 310 10.09 5.07 -11.31
CA GLU A 310 8.69 5.46 -11.45
C GLU A 310 8.44 6.26 -12.74
N ILE A 311 9.36 7.17 -13.09
CA ILE A 311 9.32 7.89 -14.36
C ILE A 311 9.41 6.94 -15.54
N GLU A 312 10.35 6.00 -15.50
CA GLU A 312 10.53 5.01 -16.56
C GLU A 312 9.26 4.20 -16.77
N LYS A 313 8.67 3.67 -15.70
CA LYS A 313 7.43 2.91 -15.75
C LYS A 313 6.31 3.72 -16.38
N ARG A 314 6.05 4.92 -15.86
CA ARG A 314 4.92 5.75 -16.29
C ARG A 314 5.11 6.34 -17.70
N ALA A 315 6.34 6.65 -18.09
CA ALA A 315 6.64 7.08 -19.44
C ALA A 315 6.40 5.96 -20.47
N LYS A 316 6.78 4.71 -20.11
CA LYS A 316 6.48 3.54 -20.96
C LYS A 316 4.97 3.34 -21.10
N GLU A 317 4.23 3.40 -19.99
CA GLU A 317 2.78 3.27 -19.99
C GLU A 317 2.11 4.38 -20.83
N ALA A 318 2.51 5.62 -20.63
CA ALA A 318 1.97 6.76 -21.36
C ALA A 318 2.24 6.66 -22.88
N LEU A 319 3.46 6.30 -23.26
CA LEU A 319 3.80 6.13 -24.67
C LEU A 319 3.13 4.90 -25.29
N ALA A 320 2.97 3.80 -24.54
CA ALA A 320 2.25 2.61 -24.98
C ALA A 320 0.78 2.93 -25.32
N GLU A 321 0.12 3.76 -24.50
CA GLU A 321 -1.24 4.23 -24.77
C GLU A 321 -1.31 5.06 -26.07
N VAL A 322 -0.32 5.93 -26.32
CA VAL A 322 -0.25 6.72 -27.55
C VAL A 322 -0.06 5.82 -28.76
N LEU A 323 0.85 4.86 -28.68
CA LEU A 323 1.15 3.94 -29.77
C LEU A 323 -0.04 3.01 -30.09
N ALA A 324 -0.69 2.48 -29.04
CA ALA A 324 -1.87 1.65 -29.22
C ALA A 324 -3.02 2.42 -29.86
N LYS A 325 -3.26 3.67 -29.42
CA LYS A 325 -4.27 4.55 -30.01
C LYS A 325 -4.00 4.86 -31.49
N LYS A 326 -2.71 5.07 -31.84
CA LYS A 326 -2.30 5.29 -33.25
C LYS A 326 -2.62 4.07 -34.11
N ASP A 327 -2.51 2.87 -33.55
CA ASP A 327 -2.82 1.59 -34.23
C ASP A 327 -4.33 1.22 -34.12
N GLY A 328 -5.19 2.11 -33.59
CA GLY A 328 -6.65 1.94 -33.51
C GLY A 328 -7.17 1.24 -32.25
N TYR A 329 -6.35 1.00 -31.24
CA TYR A 329 -6.78 0.39 -29.99
C TYR A 329 -7.14 1.45 -28.94
N GLU A 330 -8.28 1.29 -28.28
CA GLU A 330 -8.67 2.14 -27.18
C GLU A 330 -7.92 1.76 -25.88
N LYS A 331 -7.75 2.72 -24.99
CA LYS A 331 -7.09 2.51 -23.68
C LYS A 331 -7.62 1.30 -22.90
N GLN A 332 -8.94 1.11 -22.90
CA GLN A 332 -9.57 0.01 -22.18
C GLN A 332 -9.19 -1.36 -22.76
N GLN A 333 -9.13 -1.48 -24.09
CA GLN A 333 -8.72 -2.70 -24.78
C GLN A 333 -7.26 -3.04 -24.45
N LEU A 334 -6.39 -2.02 -24.47
CA LEU A 334 -4.97 -2.19 -24.13
C LEU A 334 -4.79 -2.75 -22.72
N TRP A 335 -5.52 -2.23 -21.74
CA TRP A 335 -5.36 -2.64 -20.33
C TRP A 335 -6.08 -3.96 -19.99
N GLN A 336 -7.01 -4.44 -20.79
CA GLN A 336 -7.72 -5.70 -20.60
C GLN A 336 -7.02 -6.91 -21.24
N ASP A 337 -6.21 -6.68 -22.29
CA ASP A 337 -5.46 -7.72 -22.99
C ASP A 337 -3.98 -7.66 -22.59
N ALA A 338 -3.55 -8.60 -21.76
CA ALA A 338 -2.18 -8.66 -21.26
C ALA A 338 -1.13 -8.78 -22.39
N SER A 339 -1.42 -9.55 -23.47
CA SER A 339 -0.52 -9.73 -24.58
C SER A 339 -0.38 -8.43 -25.41
N LEU A 340 -1.49 -7.76 -25.64
CA LEU A 340 -1.53 -6.46 -26.29
C LEU A 340 -0.74 -5.43 -25.47
N TYR A 341 -0.97 -5.40 -24.16
CA TYR A 341 -0.30 -4.49 -23.25
C TYR A 341 1.22 -4.68 -23.26
N GLU A 342 1.72 -5.91 -23.09
CA GLU A 342 3.15 -6.20 -23.13
C GLU A 342 3.79 -5.85 -24.48
N ARG A 343 3.10 -6.09 -25.57
CA ARG A 343 3.57 -5.72 -26.91
C ARG A 343 3.77 -4.21 -27.06
N TYR A 344 2.83 -3.41 -26.57
CA TYR A 344 2.95 -1.95 -26.67
C TYR A 344 3.91 -1.38 -25.63
N LEU A 345 4.04 -1.98 -24.46
CA LEU A 345 5.10 -1.62 -23.51
C LEU A 345 6.49 -1.83 -24.10
N ALA A 346 6.71 -2.97 -24.77
CA ALA A 346 7.98 -3.25 -25.43
C ALA A 346 8.26 -2.26 -26.57
N LYS A 347 7.23 -1.91 -27.38
CA LYS A 347 7.35 -0.87 -28.41
C LYS A 347 7.70 0.50 -27.79
N ALA A 348 7.03 0.88 -26.71
CA ALA A 348 7.25 2.14 -26.02
C ALA A 348 8.66 2.20 -25.40
N GLU A 349 9.09 1.13 -24.75
CA GLU A 349 10.44 1.03 -24.21
C GLU A 349 11.51 1.20 -25.28
N LYS A 350 11.35 0.51 -26.41
CA LYS A 350 12.26 0.64 -27.55
C LYS A 350 12.34 2.10 -28.00
N GLN A 351 11.18 2.77 -28.18
CA GLN A 351 11.16 4.16 -28.64
C GLN A 351 11.74 5.13 -27.61
N LEU A 352 11.46 4.95 -26.32
CA LEU A 352 12.03 5.79 -25.26
C LEU A 352 13.56 5.69 -25.18
N ARG A 353 14.12 4.55 -25.60
CA ARG A 353 15.58 4.35 -25.64
C ARG A 353 16.24 4.87 -26.92
N GLN A 354 15.47 5.01 -28.02
CA GLN A 354 16.04 5.25 -29.35
C GLN A 354 15.70 6.62 -29.95
N ASN A 355 14.57 7.24 -29.55
CA ASN A 355 14.05 8.39 -30.30
C ASN A 355 14.36 9.76 -29.64
N GLY A 356 15.16 9.81 -28.60
CA GLY A 356 15.62 11.06 -28.02
C GLY A 356 14.50 11.98 -27.50
N TYR A 357 13.56 11.44 -26.76
CA TYR A 357 12.45 12.21 -26.20
C TYR A 357 12.89 13.12 -25.04
N ASN A 358 12.09 14.16 -24.77
CA ASN A 358 12.16 14.97 -23.58
C ASN A 358 10.95 14.64 -22.69
N ILE A 359 11.17 14.06 -21.51
CA ILE A 359 10.13 13.69 -20.55
C ILE A 359 10.08 14.75 -19.47
N TYR A 360 8.94 15.41 -19.36
CA TYR A 360 8.68 16.42 -18.32
C TYR A 360 7.81 15.84 -17.22
N THR A 361 8.27 16.00 -15.98
CA THR A 361 7.55 15.49 -14.81
C THR A 361 6.94 16.63 -13.99
N THR A 362 6.01 16.26 -13.12
CA THR A 362 5.37 17.19 -12.19
C THR A 362 6.17 17.37 -10.88
N ILE A 363 7.24 16.61 -10.69
CA ILE A 363 8.00 16.55 -9.43
C ILE A 363 8.79 17.83 -9.20
N ASP A 364 8.57 18.46 -8.06
CA ASP A 364 9.40 19.55 -7.59
C ASP A 364 10.69 19.00 -6.96
N LYS A 365 11.83 19.31 -7.61
CA LYS A 365 13.14 18.83 -7.16
C LYS A 365 13.45 19.17 -5.72
N ASN A 366 13.20 20.43 -5.31
CA ASN A 366 13.61 20.91 -3.99
C ASN A 366 12.74 20.32 -2.89
N ILE A 367 11.44 20.14 -3.13
CA ILE A 367 10.53 19.45 -2.19
C ILE A 367 10.93 17.98 -2.10
N TYR A 368 11.17 17.31 -3.24
CA TYR A 368 11.58 15.92 -3.27
C TYR A 368 12.86 15.70 -2.46
N ASP A 369 13.92 16.45 -2.76
CA ASP A 369 15.22 16.35 -2.08
C ASP A 369 15.09 16.55 -0.55
N ARG A 370 14.29 17.52 -0.11
CA ARG A 370 14.07 17.78 1.32
C ARG A 370 13.27 16.66 1.99
N MET A 371 12.26 16.12 1.32
CA MET A 371 11.48 15.01 1.87
C MET A 371 12.34 13.74 2.03
N GLN A 372 13.22 13.42 1.05
CA GLN A 372 14.15 12.30 1.20
C GLN A 372 15.09 12.48 2.40
N LYS A 373 15.60 13.70 2.61
CA LYS A 373 16.43 14.03 3.79
C LYS A 373 15.67 13.85 5.11
N VAL A 374 14.41 14.24 5.18
CA VAL A 374 13.57 14.04 6.37
C VAL A 374 13.45 12.55 6.67
N VAL A 375 13.15 11.73 5.67
CA VAL A 375 13.00 10.28 5.81
C VAL A 375 14.28 9.62 6.29
N ALA A 376 15.42 9.97 5.69
CA ALA A 376 16.73 9.44 6.07
C ALA A 376 17.10 9.77 7.53
N ASN A 377 16.68 10.93 8.03
CA ASN A 377 17.02 11.44 9.38
C ASN A 377 15.93 11.17 10.42
N TYR A 378 14.79 10.59 10.05
CA TYR A 378 13.69 10.36 10.98
C TYR A 378 14.03 9.29 12.02
N GLN A 379 13.89 9.62 13.30
CA GLN A 379 14.38 8.81 14.42
C GLN A 379 13.29 7.98 15.12
N TYR A 380 12.05 8.02 14.63
CA TYR A 380 10.89 7.43 15.33
C TYR A 380 10.21 6.31 14.53
N TYR A 381 10.94 5.60 13.66
CA TYR A 381 10.36 4.47 12.92
C TYR A 381 9.91 3.33 13.83
N GLY A 382 10.68 3.00 14.85
CA GLY A 382 10.55 1.83 15.71
C GLY A 382 11.68 0.85 15.48
N ASP A 383 11.64 -0.27 16.18
CA ASP A 383 12.64 -1.31 16.04
C ASP A 383 12.41 -2.15 14.78
N ASP A 384 13.48 -2.72 14.25
CA ASP A 384 13.40 -3.68 13.16
C ASP A 384 12.92 -5.04 13.69
N ILE A 385 12.24 -5.81 12.87
CA ILE A 385 11.85 -7.19 13.17
C ILE A 385 12.77 -8.18 12.45
N ILE A 386 12.83 -9.40 12.96
CA ILE A 386 13.54 -10.50 12.30
C ILE A 386 12.51 -11.43 11.70
N GLN A 387 12.55 -11.59 10.38
CA GLN A 387 11.75 -12.54 9.63
C GLN A 387 12.61 -13.74 9.22
N TYR A 388 12.05 -14.92 9.32
CA TYR A 388 12.68 -16.13 8.84
C TYR A 388 12.11 -16.50 7.47
N VAL A 389 12.88 -16.23 6.42
CA VAL A 389 12.45 -16.45 5.02
C VAL A 389 13.24 -17.60 4.41
N LYS A 390 12.60 -18.38 3.54
CA LYS A 390 13.31 -19.37 2.72
C LYS A 390 14.05 -18.63 1.61
N ASP A 391 15.37 -18.77 1.60
CA ASP A 391 16.19 -18.33 0.49
C ASP A 391 15.85 -19.17 -0.75
N GLN A 392 15.47 -18.50 -1.84
CA GLN A 392 14.99 -19.15 -3.06
C GLN A 392 16.10 -19.93 -3.79
N GLN A 393 17.38 -19.56 -3.61
CA GLN A 393 18.49 -20.22 -4.28
C GLN A 393 18.99 -21.42 -3.49
N THR A 394 19.02 -21.32 -2.18
CA THR A 394 19.61 -22.35 -1.31
C THR A 394 18.57 -23.24 -0.63
N GLY A 395 17.28 -22.85 -0.64
CA GLY A 395 16.20 -23.51 0.08
C GLY A 395 16.31 -23.45 1.62
N LYS A 396 17.34 -22.81 2.15
CA LYS A 396 17.59 -22.67 3.61
C LYS A 396 16.79 -21.53 4.19
N THR A 397 16.33 -21.68 5.41
CA THR A 397 15.72 -20.58 6.16
C THR A 397 16.81 -19.64 6.67
N VAL A 398 16.75 -18.38 6.26
CA VAL A 398 17.67 -17.32 6.67
C VAL A 398 16.93 -16.25 7.47
N ALA A 399 17.59 -15.67 8.47
CA ALA A 399 17.04 -14.56 9.22
C ALA A 399 17.24 -13.26 8.41
N LYS A 400 16.13 -12.63 8.00
CA LYS A 400 16.12 -11.32 7.32
C LYS A 400 15.70 -10.26 8.33
N ARG A 401 16.53 -9.26 8.54
CA ARG A 401 16.18 -8.07 9.33
C ARG A 401 15.33 -7.15 8.48
N GLU A 402 14.15 -6.79 8.99
CA GLU A 402 13.16 -5.98 8.29
C GLU A 402 12.79 -4.76 9.12
N PRO A 403 13.10 -3.55 8.63
CA PRO A 403 12.76 -2.29 9.32
C PRO A 403 11.34 -1.87 9.01
N VAL A 404 10.83 -0.92 9.79
CA VAL A 404 9.60 -0.19 9.44
C VAL A 404 9.87 0.65 8.19
N GLU A 405 9.09 0.45 7.14
CA GLU A 405 9.13 1.20 5.90
C GLU A 405 8.13 2.37 5.89
N VAL A 406 8.24 3.21 4.86
CA VAL A 406 7.41 4.39 4.67
C VAL A 406 7.08 4.58 3.21
N GLY A 407 5.81 4.92 2.95
CA GLY A 407 5.35 5.47 1.68
C GLY A 407 4.65 6.80 1.92
N ALA A 408 4.92 7.81 1.09
CA ALA A 408 4.24 9.09 1.18
C ALA A 408 4.10 9.74 -0.20
N ILE A 409 3.03 10.53 -0.39
CA ILE A 409 2.81 11.25 -1.64
C ILE A 409 2.11 12.58 -1.40
N LEU A 410 2.55 13.61 -2.12
CA LEU A 410 2.02 14.95 -2.11
C LEU A 410 1.40 15.28 -3.47
N ILE A 411 0.10 15.55 -3.49
CA ILE A 411 -0.69 15.81 -4.69
C ILE A 411 -1.27 17.22 -4.63
N GLU A 412 -1.18 17.96 -5.71
CA GLU A 412 -1.90 19.22 -5.92
C GLU A 412 -3.35 18.94 -6.28
N ASN A 413 -4.30 19.38 -5.46
CA ASN A 413 -5.70 19.00 -5.58
C ASN A 413 -6.32 19.36 -6.94
N LYS A 414 -6.11 20.59 -7.37
CA LYS A 414 -6.77 21.16 -8.55
C LYS A 414 -6.34 20.52 -9.87
N THR A 415 -5.12 20.02 -9.93
CA THR A 415 -4.52 19.53 -11.17
C THR A 415 -4.31 18.02 -11.18
N GLY A 416 -4.18 17.38 -10.00
CA GLY A 416 -3.73 15.99 -9.87
C GLY A 416 -2.20 15.82 -9.95
N ARG A 417 -1.41 16.91 -10.08
CA ARG A 417 0.05 16.84 -10.17
C ARG A 417 0.65 16.21 -8.93
N ILE A 418 1.43 15.17 -9.08
CA ILE A 418 2.26 14.61 -8.01
C ILE A 418 3.47 15.52 -7.84
N ILE A 419 3.48 16.30 -6.75
CA ILE A 419 4.54 17.27 -6.47
C ILE A 419 5.80 16.58 -5.92
N SER A 420 5.60 15.54 -5.10
CA SER A 420 6.67 14.77 -4.48
C SER A 420 6.13 13.45 -3.95
N PHE A 421 7.02 12.47 -3.77
CA PHE A 421 6.70 11.22 -3.08
C PHE A 421 7.93 10.67 -2.34
N VAL A 422 7.68 9.71 -1.45
CA VAL A 422 8.67 8.93 -0.74
C VAL A 422 8.40 7.46 -1.01
N GLY A 423 9.30 6.79 -1.72
CA GLY A 423 9.15 5.39 -2.09
C GLY A 423 9.57 4.40 -1.00
N GLY A 424 10.40 4.83 -0.04
CA GLY A 424 10.93 4.00 1.03
C GLY A 424 12.04 4.70 1.78
N ARG A 425 12.76 3.97 2.64
CA ARG A 425 13.85 4.50 3.48
C ARG A 425 15.23 4.34 2.84
N ASP A 426 15.45 3.23 2.16
CA ASP A 426 16.74 2.86 1.60
C ASP A 426 16.53 1.96 0.37
N TYR A 427 16.78 2.53 -0.81
CA TYR A 427 16.62 1.84 -2.09
C TYR A 427 17.57 0.64 -2.25
N GLY A 428 18.77 0.72 -1.68
CA GLY A 428 19.75 -0.36 -1.76
C GLY A 428 19.29 -1.63 -1.04
N ARG A 429 18.43 -1.47 -0.02
CA ARG A 429 17.85 -2.57 0.74
C ARG A 429 16.54 -3.06 0.15
N GLU A 430 15.65 -2.14 -0.21
CA GLU A 430 14.31 -2.44 -0.72
C GLU A 430 13.96 -1.49 -1.87
N GLN A 431 13.70 -2.07 -3.03
CA GLN A 431 13.42 -1.32 -4.25
C GLN A 431 11.93 -1.05 -4.45
N LEU A 432 11.07 -1.76 -3.71
CA LEU A 432 9.62 -1.56 -3.78
C LEU A 432 9.26 -0.10 -3.48
N ASN A 433 8.53 0.52 -4.39
CA ASN A 433 8.00 1.87 -4.16
C ASN A 433 6.74 1.80 -3.32
N HIS A 434 6.86 2.07 -2.01
CA HIS A 434 5.74 2.01 -1.08
C HIS A 434 4.68 3.08 -1.31
N ALA A 435 4.99 4.13 -2.05
CA ALA A 435 4.00 5.14 -2.39
C ALA A 435 3.05 4.68 -3.50
N THR A 436 3.54 3.94 -4.50
CA THR A 436 2.82 3.69 -5.76
C THR A 436 2.61 2.21 -6.08
N GLN A 437 3.35 1.29 -5.44
CA GLN A 437 3.34 -0.13 -5.78
C GLN A 437 2.90 -1.04 -4.63
N ALA A 438 3.13 -0.64 -3.37
CA ALA A 438 2.77 -1.43 -2.21
C ALA A 438 1.27 -1.27 -1.90
N TYR A 439 0.53 -2.37 -1.98
CA TYR A 439 -0.88 -2.44 -1.60
C TYR A 439 -1.01 -2.77 -0.11
N ARG A 440 -1.65 -1.89 0.67
CA ARG A 440 -1.80 -2.04 2.12
C ARG A 440 -3.22 -1.74 2.56
N SER A 441 -3.67 -2.39 3.64
CA SER A 441 -4.94 -2.03 4.27
C SER A 441 -4.88 -0.58 4.74
N ASN A 442 -5.77 0.27 4.25
CA ASN A 442 -5.83 1.67 4.65
C ASN A 442 -6.56 1.90 5.98
N GLY A 443 -7.06 0.84 6.58
CA GLY A 443 -7.73 0.90 7.88
C GLY A 443 -8.81 1.96 7.93
N SER A 444 -8.83 2.73 9.00
CA SER A 444 -9.85 3.76 9.22
C SER A 444 -9.81 4.96 8.26
N THR A 445 -8.81 5.07 7.36
CA THR A 445 -8.88 6.08 6.28
C THR A 445 -9.91 5.71 5.22
N MET A 446 -10.40 4.48 5.20
CA MET A 446 -11.52 4.05 4.37
C MET A 446 -12.85 4.71 4.78
N LYS A 447 -13.02 5.06 6.05
CA LYS A 447 -14.30 5.56 6.59
C LYS A 447 -14.86 6.79 5.88
N PRO A 448 -14.09 7.86 5.62
CA PRO A 448 -14.58 8.98 4.82
C PRO A 448 -14.97 8.59 3.40
N LEU A 449 -14.16 7.75 2.75
CA LEU A 449 -14.28 7.44 1.33
C LEU A 449 -15.47 6.52 1.01
N LEU A 450 -15.66 5.48 1.84
CA LEU A 450 -16.62 4.41 1.57
C LEU A 450 -17.89 4.48 2.44
N VAL A 451 -17.80 5.08 3.62
CA VAL A 451 -18.88 5.02 4.60
C VAL A 451 -19.60 6.35 4.75
N TYR A 452 -18.89 7.36 5.28
CA TYR A 452 -19.54 8.61 5.68
C TYR A 452 -19.95 9.48 4.50
N ALA A 453 -19.05 9.67 3.51
CA ALA A 453 -19.39 10.48 2.35
C ALA A 453 -20.49 9.83 1.47
N PRO A 454 -20.42 8.55 1.09
CA PRO A 454 -21.52 7.89 0.40
C PRO A 454 -22.84 7.93 1.17
N ALA A 455 -22.84 7.68 2.48
CA ALA A 455 -24.05 7.70 3.27
C ALA A 455 -24.65 9.12 3.40
N MET A 456 -23.81 10.17 3.42
CA MET A 456 -24.28 11.56 3.37
C MET A 456 -24.82 11.93 1.99
N GLU A 457 -24.17 11.49 0.92
CA GLU A 457 -24.65 11.72 -0.46
C GLU A 457 -26.00 11.09 -0.71
N MET A 458 -26.23 9.90 -0.17
CA MET A 458 -27.50 9.18 -0.22
C MET A 458 -28.56 9.74 0.76
N GLY A 459 -28.20 10.70 1.63
CA GLY A 459 -29.09 11.26 2.64
C GLY A 459 -29.41 10.33 3.81
N ILE A 460 -28.68 9.23 3.96
CA ILE A 460 -28.89 8.25 5.03
C ILE A 460 -28.40 8.77 6.39
N ILE A 461 -27.35 9.57 6.37
CA ILE A 461 -26.82 10.27 7.55
C ILE A 461 -26.44 11.71 7.20
N GLN A 462 -26.32 12.53 8.25
CA GLN A 462 -25.73 13.87 8.20
C GLN A 462 -24.79 14.04 9.42
N PRO A 463 -23.96 15.07 9.52
CA PRO A 463 -23.00 15.22 10.62
C PRO A 463 -23.60 15.06 12.02
N GLY A 464 -24.80 15.61 12.27
CA GLY A 464 -25.53 15.50 13.53
C GLY A 464 -26.36 14.22 13.70
N SER A 465 -26.37 13.31 12.73
CA SER A 465 -27.14 12.05 12.83
C SER A 465 -26.60 11.17 13.94
N ILE A 466 -27.51 10.62 14.75
CA ILE A 466 -27.16 9.78 15.89
C ILE A 466 -26.97 8.32 15.43
N ILE A 467 -25.85 7.74 15.82
CA ILE A 467 -25.47 6.37 15.50
C ILE A 467 -25.07 5.67 16.81
N PRO A 468 -25.62 4.49 17.12
CA PRO A 468 -25.24 3.75 18.31
C PRO A 468 -23.81 3.20 18.23
N ASP A 469 -22.96 3.52 19.20
CA ASP A 469 -21.66 2.87 19.48
C ASP A 469 -21.82 1.87 20.61
N THR A 470 -22.72 0.92 20.42
CA THR A 470 -23.01 -0.19 21.33
C THR A 470 -22.54 -1.50 20.73
N GLU A 471 -22.48 -2.54 21.53
CA GLU A 471 -22.08 -3.86 21.05
C GLU A 471 -22.90 -4.29 19.80
N LEU A 472 -22.24 -4.94 18.86
CA LEU A 472 -22.83 -5.35 17.58
C LEU A 472 -22.42 -6.79 17.27
N HIS A 473 -23.41 -7.67 17.11
CA HIS A 473 -23.22 -9.05 16.70
C HIS A 473 -23.81 -9.23 15.30
N ILE A 474 -22.95 -9.54 14.33
CA ILE A 474 -23.35 -9.69 12.94
C ILE A 474 -23.34 -11.18 12.58
N LYS A 475 -24.49 -11.72 12.20
CA LYS A 475 -24.61 -13.11 11.75
C LYS A 475 -23.87 -13.31 10.44
N THR A 476 -23.00 -14.29 10.39
CA THR A 476 -22.23 -14.70 9.21
C THR A 476 -22.48 -16.18 8.93
N GLY A 477 -22.08 -16.67 7.78
CA GLY A 477 -22.21 -18.10 7.44
C GLY A 477 -21.43 -19.05 8.38
N LYS A 478 -20.46 -18.51 9.17
CA LYS A 478 -19.63 -19.25 10.12
C LYS A 478 -19.94 -18.92 11.60
N GLY A 479 -21.07 -18.28 11.92
CA GLY A 479 -21.40 -17.85 13.27
C GLY A 479 -21.58 -16.34 13.38
N TYR A 480 -21.16 -15.73 14.48
CA TYR A 480 -21.28 -14.29 14.71
C TYR A 480 -19.93 -13.58 14.61
N TYR A 481 -19.89 -12.51 13.85
CA TYR A 481 -18.78 -11.56 13.85
C TYR A 481 -19.07 -10.41 14.82
N THR A 482 -18.20 -10.20 15.80
CA THR A 482 -18.29 -9.09 16.74
C THR A 482 -17.12 -8.15 16.50
N PRO A 483 -17.36 -6.97 15.89
CA PRO A 483 -16.29 -6.02 15.60
C PRO A 483 -15.61 -5.53 16.87
N LYS A 484 -14.28 -5.52 16.88
CA LYS A 484 -13.49 -5.02 18.01
C LYS A 484 -13.47 -3.48 18.01
N LYS A 485 -13.57 -2.88 19.20
CA LYS A 485 -13.39 -1.44 19.42
C LYS A 485 -11.94 -1.16 19.76
N ALA A 486 -11.40 -0.07 19.22
CA ALA A 486 -10.00 0.30 19.41
C ALA A 486 -9.66 0.62 20.89
N ASP A 487 -10.58 1.27 21.60
CA ASP A 487 -10.43 1.67 23.00
C ASP A 487 -11.12 0.73 24.01
N ARG A 488 -11.79 -0.34 23.51
CA ARG A 488 -12.56 -1.30 24.32
C ARG A 488 -13.72 -0.69 25.13
N LYS A 489 -14.12 0.58 24.84
CA LYS A 489 -15.19 1.29 25.53
C LYS A 489 -16.45 1.38 24.68
N THR A 490 -17.59 1.54 25.35
CA THR A 490 -18.89 1.82 24.72
C THR A 490 -19.23 3.29 24.95
N HIS A 491 -19.55 4.02 23.86
CA HIS A 491 -19.81 5.46 23.92
C HIS A 491 -21.30 5.81 23.79
N GLY A 492 -22.15 4.80 23.71
CA GLY A 492 -23.60 4.97 23.66
C GLY A 492 -24.09 5.55 22.34
N LEU A 493 -24.92 6.57 22.39
CA LEU A 493 -25.41 7.28 21.21
C LEU A 493 -24.45 8.42 20.87
N VAL A 494 -23.87 8.38 19.67
CA VAL A 494 -22.90 9.37 19.23
C VAL A 494 -23.32 9.97 17.89
N THR A 495 -22.94 11.22 17.62
CA THR A 495 -23.15 11.81 16.29
C THR A 495 -22.21 11.19 15.26
N ALA A 496 -22.59 11.22 13.98
CA ALA A 496 -21.70 10.81 12.90
C ALA A 496 -20.38 11.60 12.92
N ARG A 497 -20.42 12.90 13.21
CA ARG A 497 -19.26 13.77 13.42
C ARG A 497 -18.33 13.22 14.52
N ARG A 498 -18.88 12.95 15.72
CA ARG A 498 -18.08 12.44 16.85
C ARG A 498 -17.52 11.05 16.55
N ALA A 499 -18.29 10.20 15.90
CA ALA A 499 -17.85 8.88 15.48
C ALA A 499 -16.66 8.92 14.53
N LEU A 500 -16.65 9.85 13.56
CA LEU A 500 -15.52 10.06 12.65
C LEU A 500 -14.33 10.71 13.38
N GLN A 501 -14.59 11.71 14.22
CA GLN A 501 -13.59 12.46 15.00
C GLN A 501 -12.69 11.52 15.82
N TYR A 502 -13.28 10.55 16.51
CA TYR A 502 -12.59 9.56 17.33
C TYR A 502 -12.38 8.21 16.62
N SER A 503 -12.81 8.15 15.37
CA SER A 503 -12.63 6.95 14.53
C SER A 503 -13.29 5.68 15.08
N TYR A 504 -14.47 5.78 15.71
CA TYR A 504 -15.19 4.63 16.24
C TYR A 504 -15.55 3.63 15.12
N ASN A 505 -15.38 2.35 15.41
CA ASN A 505 -15.58 1.29 14.41
C ASN A 505 -17.06 0.91 14.27
N ILE A 506 -17.78 0.73 15.40
CA ILE A 506 -19.16 0.27 15.37
C ILE A 506 -20.07 1.23 14.62
N PRO A 507 -20.04 2.56 14.86
CA PRO A 507 -20.84 3.50 14.09
C PRO A 507 -20.54 3.46 12.58
N ALA A 508 -19.28 3.29 12.19
CA ALA A 508 -18.91 3.17 10.79
C ALA A 508 -19.50 1.90 10.16
N ILE A 509 -19.38 0.75 10.84
CA ILE A 509 -19.94 -0.51 10.37
C ILE A 509 -21.47 -0.45 10.29
N ARG A 510 -22.15 0.09 11.32
CA ARG A 510 -23.63 0.29 11.30
C ARG A 510 -24.07 1.20 10.14
N THR A 511 -23.31 2.24 9.87
CA THR A 511 -23.60 3.13 8.73
C THR A 511 -23.40 2.40 7.42
N TYR A 512 -22.30 1.66 7.26
CA TYR A 512 -22.04 0.87 6.06
C TYR A 512 -23.13 -0.16 5.78
N MET A 513 -23.58 -0.88 6.80
CA MET A 513 -24.67 -1.86 6.68
C MET A 513 -25.96 -1.25 6.14
N LYS A 514 -26.19 0.05 6.32
CA LYS A 514 -27.36 0.76 5.78
C LYS A 514 -27.24 1.07 4.29
N ILE A 515 -26.03 1.12 3.75
CA ILE A 515 -25.77 1.53 2.37
C ILE A 515 -25.17 0.41 1.51
N MET A 516 -24.73 -0.71 2.10
CA MET A 516 -24.00 -1.76 1.38
C MET A 516 -24.80 -2.31 0.17
N ASN A 517 -26.10 -2.38 0.25
CA ASN A 517 -26.97 -2.81 -0.86
C ASN A 517 -27.17 -1.75 -1.96
N GLN A 518 -26.58 -0.56 -1.80
CA GLN A 518 -26.62 0.54 -2.77
C GLN A 518 -25.27 0.70 -3.51
N HIS A 519 -24.48 -0.35 -3.51
CA HIS A 519 -23.19 -0.44 -4.22
C HIS A 519 -22.19 0.69 -3.91
N PRO A 520 -21.85 0.95 -2.64
CA PRO A 520 -20.97 2.05 -2.26
C PRO A 520 -19.54 1.92 -2.79
N VAL A 521 -19.08 0.71 -3.17
CA VAL A 521 -17.76 0.50 -3.79
C VAL A 521 -17.61 1.25 -5.11
N GLN A 522 -18.68 1.54 -5.81
CA GLN A 522 -18.63 2.37 -7.02
C GLN A 522 -18.03 3.77 -6.78
N TYR A 523 -18.20 4.34 -5.58
CA TYR A 523 -17.58 5.61 -5.22
C TYR A 523 -16.05 5.48 -5.13
N LEU A 524 -15.53 4.36 -4.60
CA LEU A 524 -14.11 4.08 -4.59
C LEU A 524 -13.55 3.98 -6.02
N HIS A 525 -14.25 3.24 -6.90
CA HIS A 525 -13.83 3.10 -8.29
C HIS A 525 -13.81 4.45 -9.03
N LYS A 526 -14.81 5.31 -8.79
CA LYS A 526 -14.83 6.67 -9.33
C LYS A 526 -13.68 7.54 -8.80
N MET A 527 -13.15 7.23 -7.61
CA MET A 527 -11.99 7.91 -7.01
C MET A 527 -10.66 7.21 -7.30
N GLY A 528 -10.60 6.33 -8.31
CA GLY A 528 -9.39 5.65 -8.74
C GLY A 528 -8.96 4.45 -7.89
N ILE A 529 -9.65 4.11 -6.81
CA ILE A 529 -9.38 2.90 -6.02
C ILE A 529 -10.06 1.70 -6.67
N THR A 530 -9.39 1.06 -7.61
CA THR A 530 -9.92 -0.08 -8.37
C THR A 530 -9.50 -1.44 -7.79
N SER A 531 -8.59 -1.45 -6.85
CA SER A 531 -8.08 -2.65 -6.17
C SER A 531 -9.11 -3.36 -5.29
N VAL A 532 -10.17 -2.65 -4.88
CA VAL A 532 -11.30 -3.20 -4.11
C VAL A 532 -12.34 -3.75 -5.07
N ALA A 533 -12.51 -5.07 -5.07
CA ALA A 533 -13.45 -5.74 -5.96
C ALA A 533 -14.91 -5.52 -5.52
N LYS A 534 -15.84 -5.50 -6.49
CA LYS A 534 -17.28 -5.41 -6.19
C LYS A 534 -17.76 -6.54 -5.29
N THR A 535 -17.18 -7.72 -5.39
CA THR A 535 -17.50 -8.87 -4.53
C THR A 535 -17.21 -8.66 -3.06
N GLU A 536 -16.37 -7.68 -2.72
CA GLU A 536 -16.03 -7.33 -1.34
C GLU A 536 -17.11 -6.47 -0.66
N GLU A 537 -18.05 -5.88 -1.39
CA GLU A 537 -19.11 -5.01 -0.85
C GLU A 537 -19.92 -5.64 0.29
N ASN A 538 -20.12 -6.94 0.23
CA ASN A 538 -20.86 -7.67 1.26
C ASN A 538 -20.07 -7.90 2.56
N HIS A 539 -18.82 -7.51 2.60
CA HIS A 539 -17.98 -7.65 3.77
C HIS A 539 -18.00 -6.39 4.63
N VAL A 540 -18.67 -6.45 5.77
CA VAL A 540 -18.79 -5.29 6.68
C VAL A 540 -17.43 -4.77 7.18
N ALA A 541 -16.39 -5.61 7.18
CA ALA A 541 -15.03 -5.20 7.52
C ALA A 541 -14.46 -4.16 6.55
N LEU A 542 -14.98 -4.09 5.33
CA LEU A 542 -14.60 -3.09 4.34
C LEU A 542 -14.81 -1.66 4.85
N ALA A 543 -15.84 -1.44 5.67
CA ALA A 543 -16.12 -0.17 6.33
C ALA A 543 -14.94 0.40 7.15
N ILE A 544 -14.04 -0.46 7.59
CA ILE A 544 -12.89 -0.12 8.42
C ILE A 544 -11.55 -0.45 7.73
N GLY A 545 -11.58 -0.64 6.41
CA GLY A 545 -10.40 -0.90 5.58
C GLY A 545 -9.95 -2.35 5.50
N GLY A 546 -10.82 -3.30 5.85
CA GLY A 546 -10.58 -4.74 5.70
C GLY A 546 -10.78 -5.18 4.25
N THR A 547 -9.83 -4.88 3.38
CA THR A 547 -9.79 -5.24 1.96
C THR A 547 -8.93 -6.47 1.74
N ASN A 548 -9.15 -7.20 0.64
CA ASN A 548 -8.35 -8.36 0.28
C ASN A 548 -6.95 -7.98 -0.19
N LYS A 549 -6.86 -7.01 -1.11
CA LYS A 549 -5.59 -6.57 -1.71
C LYS A 549 -4.99 -5.35 -1.00
N GLY A 550 -5.83 -4.44 -0.51
CA GLY A 550 -5.39 -3.14 -0.02
C GLY A 550 -5.43 -2.05 -1.10
N VAL A 551 -4.86 -0.91 -0.76
CA VAL A 551 -4.72 0.26 -1.64
C VAL A 551 -3.29 0.78 -1.57
N THR A 552 -2.82 1.46 -2.63
CA THR A 552 -1.54 2.17 -2.58
C THR A 552 -1.69 3.50 -1.84
N VAL A 553 -0.57 4.10 -1.44
CA VAL A 553 -0.60 5.44 -0.83
C VAL A 553 -1.14 6.46 -1.83
N GLU A 554 -0.76 6.34 -3.10
CA GLU A 554 -1.24 7.19 -4.18
C GLU A 554 -2.76 7.12 -4.34
N GLU A 555 -3.32 5.93 -4.50
CA GLU A 555 -4.78 5.74 -4.60
C GLU A 555 -5.52 6.34 -3.40
N ASN A 556 -5.04 6.06 -2.19
CA ASN A 556 -5.70 6.54 -0.97
C ASN A 556 -5.64 8.07 -0.84
N VAL A 557 -4.49 8.68 -1.12
CA VAL A 557 -4.29 10.14 -1.02
C VAL A 557 -5.05 10.86 -2.12
N ASN A 558 -5.01 10.35 -3.34
CA ASN A 558 -5.73 10.97 -4.46
C ASN A 558 -7.24 10.91 -4.26
N ALA A 559 -7.77 9.82 -3.69
CA ALA A 559 -9.19 9.73 -3.32
C ALA A 559 -9.61 10.83 -2.33
N TYR A 560 -8.74 11.19 -1.38
CA TYR A 560 -9.01 12.31 -0.44
C TYR A 560 -9.02 13.68 -1.12
N ALA A 561 -8.25 13.89 -2.19
CA ALA A 561 -8.26 15.11 -2.97
C ALA A 561 -9.63 15.42 -3.57
N THR A 562 -10.45 14.41 -3.81
CA THR A 562 -11.84 14.56 -4.27
C THR A 562 -12.66 15.48 -3.36
N PHE A 563 -12.48 15.39 -2.04
CA PHE A 563 -13.21 16.26 -1.11
C PHE A 563 -12.76 17.72 -1.23
N ALA A 564 -11.44 17.95 -1.41
CA ALA A 564 -10.90 19.29 -1.61
C ALA A 564 -11.37 19.94 -2.92
N ASN A 565 -11.64 19.11 -3.92
CA ASN A 565 -12.17 19.51 -5.22
C ASN A 565 -13.69 19.49 -5.29
N TYR A 566 -14.36 19.72 -4.15
CA TYR A 566 -15.83 19.79 -4.08
C TYR A 566 -16.55 18.57 -4.67
N GLY A 567 -15.95 17.40 -4.53
CA GLY A 567 -16.54 16.13 -4.96
C GLY A 567 -16.15 15.68 -6.36
N THR A 568 -15.26 16.38 -7.01
CA THR A 568 -14.71 15.99 -8.32
C THR A 568 -13.37 15.31 -8.15
N PHE A 569 -13.25 14.08 -8.60
CA PHE A 569 -12.00 13.35 -8.67
C PHE A 569 -11.20 13.78 -9.89
N ILE A 570 -9.91 14.01 -9.68
CA ILE A 570 -8.91 14.28 -10.71
C ILE A 570 -7.78 13.28 -10.49
N ASP A 571 -7.46 12.49 -11.50
CA ASP A 571 -6.42 11.46 -11.40
C ASP A 571 -5.04 12.06 -11.16
N ALA A 572 -4.29 11.43 -10.27
CA ALA A 572 -2.93 11.83 -9.97
C ALA A 572 -2.00 11.41 -11.10
N TYR A 573 -1.08 12.30 -11.49
CA TYR A 573 -0.11 12.02 -12.54
C TYR A 573 1.27 12.57 -12.25
N LEU A 574 2.27 11.90 -12.82
CA LEU A 574 3.68 12.23 -12.64
C LEU A 574 4.33 12.68 -13.97
N ILE A 575 3.94 12.10 -15.09
CA ILE A 575 4.41 12.51 -16.42
C ILE A 575 3.50 13.61 -16.93
N GLU A 576 4.03 14.83 -17.08
CA GLU A 576 3.30 15.98 -17.61
C GLU A 576 3.16 15.89 -19.12
N LYS A 577 4.30 15.71 -19.79
CA LYS A 577 4.36 15.53 -21.24
C LYS A 577 5.62 14.79 -21.68
N ILE A 578 5.54 14.17 -22.86
CA ILE A 578 6.66 13.60 -23.60
C ILE A 578 6.73 14.35 -24.95
N VAL A 579 7.87 14.93 -25.25
CA VAL A 579 8.08 15.75 -26.44
C VAL A 579 9.20 15.11 -27.27
N SER A 580 9.03 15.04 -28.58
CA SER A 580 10.10 14.58 -29.49
C SER A 580 11.25 15.59 -29.53
N LYS A 581 12.37 15.17 -30.10
CA LYS A 581 13.54 16.03 -30.37
C LYS A 581 13.17 17.27 -31.17
N ASP A 582 12.28 17.12 -32.15
CA ASP A 582 11.83 18.20 -33.03
C ASP A 582 10.79 19.12 -32.38
N GLY A 583 10.50 18.95 -31.10
CA GLY A 583 9.55 19.74 -30.35
C GLY A 583 8.08 19.35 -30.49
N GLN A 584 7.76 18.22 -31.18
CA GLN A 584 6.40 17.72 -31.26
C GLN A 584 5.99 17.09 -29.94
N VAL A 585 4.81 17.48 -29.42
CA VAL A 585 4.22 16.84 -28.24
C VAL A 585 3.66 15.46 -28.64
N ILE A 586 4.29 14.41 -28.13
CA ILE A 586 3.91 13.00 -28.37
C ILE A 586 2.83 12.56 -27.38
N TYR A 587 2.99 12.98 -26.13
CA TYR A 587 2.04 12.73 -25.04
C TYR A 587 1.93 13.98 -24.17
N GLU A 588 0.74 14.32 -23.76
CA GLU A 588 0.46 15.33 -22.75
C GLU A 588 -0.67 14.83 -21.89
N HIS A 589 -0.48 14.88 -20.56
CA HIS A 589 -1.49 14.43 -19.64
C HIS A 589 -2.76 15.27 -19.76
N GLN A 590 -3.89 14.59 -19.93
CA GLN A 590 -5.22 15.19 -20.01
C GLN A 590 -6.06 14.69 -18.85
N SER A 591 -6.20 15.50 -17.81
CA SER A 591 -7.06 15.19 -16.69
C SER A 591 -8.53 15.08 -17.14
N LYS A 592 -9.20 14.01 -16.73
CA LYS A 592 -10.63 13.81 -16.96
C LYS A 592 -11.35 13.87 -15.61
N PRO A 593 -11.89 15.04 -15.23
CA PRO A 593 -12.60 15.19 -13.97
C PRO A 593 -13.80 14.26 -13.89
N VAL A 594 -13.91 13.49 -12.80
CA VAL A 594 -15.01 12.55 -12.55
C VAL A 594 -15.85 13.05 -11.39
N PRO A 595 -17.14 13.39 -11.59
CA PRO A 595 -18.05 13.72 -10.49
C PRO A 595 -18.28 12.49 -9.60
N VAL A 596 -18.01 12.62 -8.31
CA VAL A 596 -18.16 11.56 -7.31
C VAL A 596 -19.20 11.92 -6.26
N PHE A 597 -19.07 13.11 -5.66
CA PHE A 597 -19.97 13.62 -4.63
C PHE A 597 -20.45 15.03 -4.97
N SER A 598 -21.55 15.42 -4.36
CA SER A 598 -21.99 16.81 -4.38
C SER A 598 -21.01 17.72 -3.61
N PRO A 599 -20.91 19.01 -3.95
CA PRO A 599 -20.12 19.97 -3.19
C PRO A 599 -20.52 20.04 -1.72
N GLN A 600 -21.82 19.84 -1.41
CA GLN A 600 -22.36 19.83 -0.06
C GLN A 600 -21.81 18.66 0.75
N THR A 601 -21.87 17.44 0.21
CA THR A 601 -21.31 16.23 0.85
C THR A 601 -19.81 16.38 1.10
N SER A 602 -19.09 16.89 0.11
CA SER A 602 -17.65 17.09 0.19
C SER A 602 -17.28 18.09 1.29
N TYR A 603 -17.97 19.22 1.36
CA TYR A 603 -17.73 20.22 2.40
C TYR A 603 -18.08 19.71 3.79
N LEU A 604 -19.20 19.01 3.95
CA LEU A 604 -19.58 18.38 5.21
C LEU A 604 -18.54 17.35 5.66
N MET A 605 -17.99 16.59 4.72
CA MET A 605 -16.91 15.65 5.00
C MET A 605 -15.62 16.36 5.44
N ILE A 606 -15.21 17.43 4.74
CA ILE A 606 -14.10 18.31 5.13
C ILE A 606 -14.33 18.84 6.54
N ASP A 607 -15.50 19.38 6.82
CA ASP A 607 -15.82 19.97 8.13
C ASP A 607 -15.76 18.95 9.26
N MET A 608 -16.26 17.72 9.05
CA MET A 608 -16.12 16.63 10.01
C MET A 608 -14.66 16.20 10.18
N MET A 609 -13.86 16.16 9.12
CA MET A 609 -12.45 15.80 9.17
C MET A 609 -11.56 16.88 9.81
N ARG A 610 -11.96 18.15 9.81
CA ARG A 610 -11.32 19.20 10.60
C ARG A 610 -11.34 18.88 12.10
N ASP A 611 -12.45 18.29 12.59
CA ASP A 611 -12.57 17.91 14.00
C ASP A 611 -11.62 16.78 14.41
N VAL A 612 -11.24 15.91 13.49
CA VAL A 612 -10.21 14.88 13.72
C VAL A 612 -8.89 15.53 14.11
N ILE A 613 -8.53 16.66 13.46
CA ILE A 613 -7.30 17.40 13.71
C ILE A 613 -7.46 18.35 14.90
N ARG A 614 -8.59 19.04 15.04
CA ARG A 614 -8.78 20.04 16.11
C ARG A 614 -8.88 19.42 17.48
N ARG A 615 -9.58 18.30 17.62
CA ARG A 615 -9.93 17.69 18.91
C ARG A 615 -10.14 16.16 18.88
N GLY A 616 -9.68 15.51 17.79
CA GLY A 616 -9.83 14.08 17.58
C GLY A 616 -8.51 13.32 17.65
N THR A 617 -8.44 12.23 16.87
CA THR A 617 -7.29 11.31 16.85
C THR A 617 -5.99 11.93 16.31
N ALA A 618 -6.06 13.09 15.68
CA ALA A 618 -4.89 13.84 15.18
C ALA A 618 -4.71 15.21 15.86
N SER A 619 -5.23 15.39 17.07
CA SER A 619 -5.16 16.68 17.80
C SER A 619 -3.74 17.12 18.16
N SER A 620 -2.75 16.27 18.09
CA SER A 620 -1.34 16.63 18.27
C SER A 620 -0.69 17.23 17.02
N LEU A 621 -1.29 17.08 15.83
CA LEU A 621 -0.70 17.54 14.56
C LEU A 621 -0.36 19.04 14.54
N PRO A 622 -1.23 19.97 15.00
CA PRO A 622 -0.92 21.39 14.97
C PRO A 622 0.35 21.76 15.75
N TYR A 623 0.72 21.00 16.77
CA TYR A 623 1.93 21.24 17.56
C TYR A 623 3.22 20.81 16.84
N TYR A 624 3.10 19.97 15.81
CA TYR A 624 4.24 19.50 15.01
C TYR A 624 4.48 20.36 13.78
N LEU A 625 3.47 21.12 13.35
CA LEU A 625 3.54 22.02 12.19
C LEU A 625 4.06 23.39 12.58
N LYS A 626 4.99 23.93 11.80
CA LYS A 626 5.50 25.31 11.96
C LYS A 626 4.66 26.37 11.25
N PHE A 627 3.57 25.96 10.62
CA PHE A 627 2.64 26.82 9.88
C PHE A 627 1.20 26.41 10.15
N GLN A 628 0.27 27.28 9.82
CA GLN A 628 -1.16 27.01 9.93
C GLN A 628 -1.79 26.97 8.54
N ALA A 629 -2.73 26.04 8.34
CA ALA A 629 -3.59 25.97 7.19
C ALA A 629 -4.93 25.30 7.57
N ASP A 630 -5.92 25.36 6.71
CA ASP A 630 -7.23 24.75 6.95
C ASP A 630 -7.18 23.25 6.63
N TRP A 631 -6.62 22.48 7.53
CA TRP A 631 -6.44 21.04 7.37
C TRP A 631 -7.67 20.23 7.77
N ALA A 632 -8.03 19.28 6.93
CA ALA A 632 -8.99 18.24 7.19
C ALA A 632 -8.33 16.88 6.96
N GLY A 633 -8.44 15.94 7.90
CA GLY A 633 -7.68 14.70 7.76
C GLY A 633 -8.23 13.53 8.55
N LYS A 634 -7.59 12.37 8.35
CA LYS A 634 -7.99 11.12 8.98
C LYS A 634 -6.78 10.24 9.29
N THR A 635 -6.76 9.66 10.48
CA THR A 635 -5.83 8.61 10.88
C THR A 635 -6.34 7.24 10.41
N GLY A 636 -5.43 6.36 10.03
CA GLY A 636 -5.71 4.97 9.71
C GLY A 636 -4.85 4.02 10.54
N THR A 637 -5.44 2.89 10.90
CA THR A 637 -4.73 1.78 11.52
C THR A 637 -5.26 0.50 10.90
N GLY A 638 -4.36 -0.31 10.36
CA GLY A 638 -4.67 -1.65 9.84
C GLY A 638 -4.95 -2.64 10.96
N GLN A 639 -5.39 -3.84 10.59
CA GLN A 639 -5.61 -4.92 11.52
C GLN A 639 -4.33 -5.22 12.33
N ASN A 640 -4.48 -5.49 13.62
CA ASN A 640 -3.37 -5.78 14.53
C ASN A 640 -2.26 -4.70 14.56
N ASN A 641 -2.57 -3.46 14.21
CA ASN A 641 -1.63 -2.33 14.12
C ASN A 641 -0.47 -2.55 13.13
N GLN A 642 -0.70 -3.31 12.06
CA GLN A 642 0.32 -3.60 11.05
C GLN A 642 0.60 -2.40 10.14
N ASP A 643 -0.41 -1.56 9.92
CA ASP A 643 -0.35 -0.38 9.07
C ASP A 643 -0.74 0.85 9.86
N SER A 644 0.01 1.92 9.72
CA SER A 644 -0.29 3.23 10.30
C SER A 644 -0.34 4.28 9.22
N TRP A 645 -1.47 4.99 9.12
CA TRP A 645 -1.75 5.97 8.10
C TRP A 645 -2.11 7.32 8.69
N PHE A 646 -1.72 8.38 8.01
CA PHE A 646 -2.31 9.68 8.18
C PHE A 646 -2.43 10.38 6.83
N VAL A 647 -3.64 10.78 6.47
CA VAL A 647 -3.95 11.52 5.24
C VAL A 647 -4.66 12.80 5.63
N ALA A 648 -4.22 13.93 5.08
CA ALA A 648 -4.88 15.22 5.28
C ALA A 648 -4.81 16.07 4.02
N THR A 649 -5.86 16.87 3.83
CA THR A 649 -6.01 17.80 2.72
C THR A 649 -6.25 19.21 3.22
N ASN A 650 -5.77 20.19 2.46
CA ASN A 650 -6.13 21.61 2.57
C ASN A 650 -6.63 22.09 1.19
N PRO A 651 -7.00 23.36 0.99
CA PRO A 651 -7.51 23.83 -0.30
C PRO A 651 -6.60 23.57 -1.50
N ASN A 652 -5.28 23.49 -1.31
CA ASN A 652 -4.32 23.36 -2.40
C ASN A 652 -3.79 21.94 -2.59
N VAL A 653 -3.50 21.24 -1.50
CA VAL A 653 -2.77 19.97 -1.55
C VAL A 653 -3.40 18.91 -0.64
N THR A 654 -3.23 17.66 -1.05
CA THR A 654 -3.49 16.47 -0.24
C THR A 654 -2.18 15.72 -0.04
N PHE A 655 -1.90 15.36 1.20
CA PHE A 655 -0.70 14.62 1.56
C PHE A 655 -1.03 13.44 2.46
N GLY A 656 -0.41 12.31 2.20
CA GLY A 656 -0.57 11.11 3.01
C GLY A 656 0.73 10.39 3.26
N VAL A 657 0.79 9.74 4.42
CA VAL A 657 1.92 8.90 4.87
C VAL A 657 1.39 7.57 5.34
N TRP A 658 2.04 6.51 4.93
CA TRP A 658 1.92 5.15 5.46
C TRP A 658 3.24 4.74 6.12
N MET A 659 3.14 3.99 7.22
CA MET A 659 4.25 3.31 7.88
C MET A 659 3.85 1.87 8.23
N GLY A 660 4.72 0.91 7.98
CA GLY A 660 4.51 -0.51 8.27
C GLY A 660 5.75 -1.34 7.93
N TYR A 661 5.70 -2.64 8.16
CA TYR A 661 6.71 -3.58 7.66
C TYR A 661 6.27 -4.15 6.32
N ASP A 662 7.20 -4.56 5.47
CA ASP A 662 6.89 -5.21 4.18
C ASP A 662 6.13 -6.52 4.41
N THR A 663 6.63 -7.36 5.27
CA THR A 663 5.87 -8.48 5.81
C THR A 663 4.91 -7.98 6.88
N PRO A 664 3.58 -8.17 6.74
CA PRO A 664 2.62 -7.67 7.70
C PRO A 664 2.89 -8.11 9.14
N ALA A 665 3.38 -7.20 9.95
CA ALA A 665 3.69 -7.41 11.37
C ALA A 665 3.24 -6.22 12.21
N PRO A 666 2.84 -6.41 13.49
CA PRO A 666 2.40 -5.33 14.35
C PRO A 666 3.48 -4.28 14.57
N LEU A 667 3.16 -3.02 14.32
CA LEU A 667 3.99 -1.89 14.71
C LEU A 667 4.08 -1.80 16.25
N GLN A 668 5.25 -1.48 16.73
CA GLN A 668 5.49 -1.23 18.15
C GLN A 668 4.54 -0.16 18.70
N LEU A 669 3.76 -0.49 19.73
CA LEU A 669 2.71 0.38 20.28
C LEU A 669 3.24 1.74 20.74
N LYS A 670 4.41 1.74 21.41
CA LYS A 670 5.11 2.95 21.84
C LYS A 670 6.60 2.82 21.53
N TYR A 671 7.20 3.88 21.01
CA TYR A 671 8.64 4.00 20.80
C TYR A 671 9.09 5.44 21.07
N LYS A 672 10.12 5.62 21.89
CA LYS A 672 10.58 6.94 22.36
C LYS A 672 9.43 7.84 22.84
N GLY A 673 8.49 7.27 23.61
CA GLY A 673 7.35 8.00 24.19
C GLY A 673 6.15 8.23 23.26
N LEU A 674 6.28 7.98 21.94
CA LEU A 674 5.22 8.19 20.96
C LEU A 674 4.54 6.87 20.55
N SER A 675 3.21 6.90 20.44
CA SER A 675 2.47 5.79 19.84
C SER A 675 2.74 5.71 18.32
N TYR A 676 2.53 4.53 17.72
CA TYR A 676 2.70 4.36 16.26
C TYR A 676 1.94 5.41 15.45
N SER A 677 0.71 5.72 15.80
CA SER A 677 -0.10 6.74 15.12
C SER A 677 0.48 8.16 15.28
N LYS A 678 1.01 8.52 16.46
CA LYS A 678 1.68 9.83 16.66
C LYS A 678 3.00 9.91 15.92
N ARG A 679 3.73 8.79 15.80
CA ARG A 679 4.95 8.72 14.99
C ARG A 679 4.65 9.01 13.52
N THR A 680 3.60 8.41 12.95
CA THR A 680 3.17 8.69 11.58
C THR A 680 2.75 10.14 11.39
N GLN A 681 2.01 10.72 12.34
CA GLN A 681 1.64 12.14 12.31
C GLN A 681 2.86 13.07 12.41
N LEU A 682 3.84 12.74 13.24
CA LEU A 682 5.09 13.50 13.37
C LEU A 682 5.89 13.48 12.06
N LEU A 683 6.04 12.30 11.44
CA LEU A 683 6.71 12.17 10.14
C LEU A 683 5.97 12.97 9.07
N TRP A 684 4.65 12.84 9.01
CA TRP A 684 3.79 13.62 8.12
C TRP A 684 4.05 15.13 8.27
N ALA A 685 4.08 15.62 9.51
CA ALA A 685 4.32 17.04 9.80
C ALA A 685 5.74 17.47 9.42
N GLN A 686 6.77 16.66 9.67
CA GLN A 686 8.15 16.99 9.29
C GLN A 686 8.31 17.07 7.77
N LEU A 687 7.67 16.15 7.02
CA LEU A 687 7.66 16.18 5.56
C LEU A 687 6.94 17.43 5.03
N MET A 688 5.80 17.79 5.63
CA MET A 688 5.08 19.00 5.25
C MET A 688 5.80 20.28 5.65
N ASN A 689 6.49 20.31 6.78
CA ASN A 689 7.38 21.42 7.17
C ASN A 689 8.51 21.62 6.16
N ALA A 690 9.10 20.49 5.67
CA ALA A 690 10.14 20.56 4.65
C ALA A 690 9.61 21.06 3.30
N ALA A 691 8.40 20.67 2.92
CA ALA A 691 7.74 21.17 1.71
C ALA A 691 7.35 22.66 1.84
N TYR A 692 6.87 23.07 3.02
CA TYR A 692 6.55 24.46 3.34
C TYR A 692 7.75 25.37 3.18
N ASP A 693 8.93 24.95 3.61
CA ASP A 693 10.18 25.71 3.46
C ASP A 693 10.55 26.01 2.00
N VAL A 694 10.02 25.23 1.07
CA VAL A 694 10.26 25.42 -0.37
C VAL A 694 9.16 26.25 -1.02
N LYS A 695 7.89 25.89 -0.75
CA LYS A 695 6.71 26.52 -1.38
C LYS A 695 5.63 26.84 -0.35
N PRO A 696 5.84 27.88 0.49
CA PRO A 696 4.92 28.19 1.58
C PRO A 696 3.50 28.49 1.10
N GLN A 697 3.32 29.17 -0.03
CA GLN A 697 1.99 29.52 -0.55
C GLN A 697 1.21 28.31 -1.08
N LEU A 698 1.90 27.30 -1.61
CA LEU A 698 1.28 26.07 -2.05
C LEU A 698 0.85 25.23 -0.83
N ILE A 699 1.73 25.07 0.14
CA ILE A 699 1.57 24.17 1.29
C ILE A 699 0.70 24.76 2.39
N ALA A 700 0.75 26.06 2.60
CA ALA A 700 -0.03 26.78 3.59
C ALA A 700 -0.81 27.94 2.96
N PRO A 701 -1.82 27.65 2.14
CA PRO A 701 -2.64 28.69 1.56
C PRO A 701 -3.37 29.46 2.66
N LYS A 702 -3.49 30.79 2.49
CA LYS A 702 -4.30 31.65 3.37
C LYS A 702 -5.80 31.40 3.20
N THR A 703 -6.21 30.85 2.07
CA THR A 703 -7.59 30.49 1.76
C THR A 703 -8.05 29.30 2.60
N ARG A 704 -9.33 29.30 2.93
CA ARG A 704 -10.01 28.17 3.59
C ARG A 704 -10.96 27.50 2.61
N PHE A 705 -11.39 26.30 2.94
CA PHE A 705 -12.48 25.67 2.20
C PHE A 705 -13.76 26.51 2.31
N ASN A 706 -14.30 26.92 1.19
CA ASN A 706 -15.52 27.70 1.12
C ASN A 706 -16.74 26.79 1.28
N MET A 707 -17.71 27.22 2.10
CA MET A 707 -18.97 26.50 2.25
C MET A 707 -19.84 26.76 1.01
N PRO A 708 -20.22 25.70 0.26
CA PRO A 708 -21.10 25.88 -0.89
C PRO A 708 -22.51 26.20 -0.45
N GLY A 709 -23.31 26.76 -1.37
CA GLY A 709 -24.75 26.91 -1.14
C GLY A 709 -25.45 25.58 -0.86
N GLY A 710 -26.60 25.62 -0.17
CA GLY A 710 -27.32 24.40 0.18
C GLY A 710 -26.85 23.69 1.44
N ILE A 711 -26.04 24.35 2.28
CA ILE A 711 -25.68 23.92 3.62
C ILE A 711 -26.27 24.87 4.64
N VAL A 712 -26.91 24.33 5.67
CA VAL A 712 -27.52 25.11 6.75
C VAL A 712 -27.12 24.54 8.12
N ARG A 713 -27.04 25.44 9.11
CA ARG A 713 -26.90 25.04 10.50
C ARG A 713 -28.29 24.81 11.10
N ARG A 714 -28.53 23.63 11.69
CA ARG A 714 -29.80 23.24 12.29
C ARG A 714 -29.60 22.66 13.68
N ALA A 715 -30.62 22.91 14.54
CA ALA A 715 -30.71 22.26 15.83
C ALA A 715 -31.11 20.78 15.65
N TYR A 716 -30.58 19.95 16.53
CA TYR A 716 -30.94 18.54 16.63
C TYR A 716 -30.89 18.08 18.09
N CYS A 717 -31.68 17.08 18.43
CA CYS A 717 -31.64 16.41 19.71
C CYS A 717 -30.46 15.44 19.77
N THR A 718 -29.59 15.55 20.78
CA THR A 718 -28.35 14.72 20.89
C THR A 718 -28.62 13.25 21.17
N VAL A 719 -29.85 12.87 21.44
CA VAL A 719 -30.29 11.49 21.67
C VAL A 719 -30.89 10.88 20.42
N SER A 720 -31.79 11.59 19.74
CA SER A 720 -32.54 11.07 18.59
C SER A 720 -31.98 11.49 17.24
N GLY A 721 -31.29 12.62 17.18
CA GLY A 721 -30.85 13.23 15.92
C GLY A 721 -31.96 13.95 15.15
N PHE A 722 -33.17 13.99 15.70
CA PHE A 722 -34.33 14.68 15.11
C PHE A 722 -34.40 16.17 15.49
N VAL A 723 -35.34 16.90 14.94
CA VAL A 723 -35.65 18.25 15.43
C VAL A 723 -35.97 18.15 16.93
N PRO A 724 -35.42 19.04 17.77
CA PRO A 724 -35.64 18.97 19.20
C PRO A 724 -37.11 18.97 19.58
N SER A 725 -37.52 18.08 20.46
CA SER A 725 -38.80 18.06 21.11
C SER A 725 -38.79 18.88 22.40
N ASP A 726 -39.93 19.22 22.95
CA ASP A 726 -40.02 19.89 24.25
C ASP A 726 -39.31 19.14 25.35
N LEU A 727 -39.32 17.77 25.30
CA LEU A 727 -38.60 16.93 26.24
C LEU A 727 -37.07 17.05 26.04
N CYS A 728 -36.65 17.16 24.78
CA CYS A 728 -35.23 17.36 24.49
C CYS A 728 -34.74 18.74 24.97
N GLU A 729 -35.53 19.78 24.79
CA GLU A 729 -35.24 21.14 25.29
C GLU A 729 -35.22 21.20 26.82
N LYS A 730 -36.23 20.64 27.46
CA LYS A 730 -36.31 20.53 28.94
C LYS A 730 -35.10 19.80 29.54
N ALA A 731 -34.57 18.80 28.79
CA ALA A 731 -33.40 18.03 29.22
C ALA A 731 -32.05 18.71 28.86
N GLY A 732 -32.05 19.85 28.19
CA GLY A 732 -30.82 20.56 27.78
C GLY A 732 -30.02 19.79 26.73
N LEU A 733 -30.67 18.97 25.88
CA LEU A 733 -30.07 18.06 24.92
C LEU A 733 -30.04 18.60 23.51
N VAL A 734 -30.26 19.88 23.33
CA VAL A 734 -30.22 20.55 22.02
C VAL A 734 -28.80 20.88 21.65
N ASN A 735 -28.40 20.49 20.46
CA ASN A 735 -27.14 20.91 19.87
C ASN A 735 -27.33 21.29 18.41
N TYR A 736 -26.30 21.86 17.76
CA TYR A 736 -26.35 22.36 16.40
C TYR A 736 -25.26 21.73 15.56
N ASP A 737 -25.60 21.39 14.31
CA ASP A 737 -24.63 20.91 13.32
C ASP A 737 -24.97 21.45 11.92
N LEU A 738 -24.07 21.20 10.96
CA LEU A 738 -24.26 21.52 9.55
C LEU A 738 -25.02 20.37 8.85
N TYR A 739 -25.92 20.74 7.97
CA TYR A 739 -26.73 19.79 7.21
C TYR A 739 -26.85 20.25 5.75
N ASN A 740 -26.90 19.30 4.84
CA ASN A 740 -27.38 19.55 3.50
C ASN A 740 -28.87 19.91 3.61
N THR A 741 -29.30 20.99 2.95
CA THR A 741 -30.73 21.46 2.98
C THR A 741 -31.72 20.40 2.51
N LYS A 742 -31.27 19.47 1.65
CA LYS A 742 -32.09 18.33 1.20
C LYS A 742 -32.33 17.30 2.31
N PHE A 743 -31.50 17.26 3.33
CA PHE A 743 -31.45 16.19 4.34
C PHE A 743 -31.38 16.74 5.77
N THR A 744 -32.12 17.79 6.06
CA THR A 744 -32.22 18.38 7.42
C THR A 744 -32.85 17.39 8.41
N PRO A 745 -32.65 17.56 9.74
CA PRO A 745 -33.31 16.73 10.72
C PRO A 745 -34.79 16.66 10.48
N LYS A 746 -35.36 15.46 10.53
CA LYS A 746 -36.78 15.24 10.35
C LYS A 746 -37.55 15.65 11.60
N GLN A 747 -38.75 16.24 11.41
CA GLN A 747 -39.74 16.31 12.48
C GLN A 747 -40.28 14.89 12.71
N SER A 748 -40.10 14.39 13.92
CA SER A 748 -40.63 13.10 14.32
C SER A 748 -41.16 13.22 15.74
N LYS A 749 -42.15 12.41 16.11
CA LYS A 749 -42.52 12.21 17.50
C LYS A 749 -41.28 11.57 18.16
N ASP A 750 -40.49 12.39 18.89
CA ASP A 750 -39.32 11.92 19.59
C ASP A 750 -39.75 10.98 20.73
N GLN A 751 -39.68 9.68 20.44
CA GLN A 751 -40.01 8.64 21.41
C GLN A 751 -38.79 8.15 22.22
N TYR A 752 -37.60 8.71 21.95
CA TYR A 752 -36.37 8.36 22.68
C TYR A 752 -36.38 8.90 24.10
N LEU A 753 -37.13 9.98 24.35
CA LEU A 753 -37.30 10.62 25.65
C LEU A 753 -38.73 10.48 26.11
N ILE A 754 -38.91 10.25 27.39
CA ILE A 754 -40.20 10.20 28.05
C ILE A 754 -40.15 10.97 29.38
N GLU A 755 -41.25 11.46 29.88
CA GLU A 755 -41.38 11.90 31.26
C GLU A 755 -41.47 10.66 32.15
N GLY A 756 -40.64 10.61 33.17
CA GLY A 756 -40.59 9.50 34.11
C GLY A 756 -40.48 9.94 35.59
N ARG A 757 -40.95 9.05 36.48
CA ARG A 757 -40.80 9.20 37.92
C ARG A 757 -39.59 8.42 38.38
N PHE A 758 -38.72 9.02 39.16
CA PHE A 758 -37.51 8.38 39.66
C PHE A 758 -37.12 8.84 41.05
N VAL A 759 -36.35 8.03 41.72
CA VAL A 759 -35.61 8.40 42.93
C VAL A 759 -34.14 8.58 42.62
N GLU A 760 -33.48 9.49 43.31
CA GLU A 760 -32.05 9.72 43.13
C GLU A 760 -31.29 9.26 44.36
N VAL A 761 -30.40 8.28 44.21
CA VAL A 761 -29.58 7.73 45.28
C VAL A 761 -28.12 7.76 44.86
N ASN A 762 -27.27 8.46 45.60
CA ASN A 762 -25.82 8.54 45.30
C ASN A 762 -25.53 8.99 43.86
N GLY A 763 -26.30 9.97 43.33
CA GLY A 763 -26.13 10.50 41.98
C GLY A 763 -26.60 9.57 40.86
N LYS A 764 -27.24 8.44 41.18
CA LYS A 764 -27.89 7.54 40.24
C LYS A 764 -29.38 7.63 40.33
N ARG A 765 -30.07 7.54 39.19
CA ARG A 765 -31.53 7.55 39.12
C ARG A 765 -32.07 6.13 39.02
N TYR A 766 -33.12 5.85 39.82
CA TYR A 766 -33.82 4.57 39.79
C TYR A 766 -35.31 4.80 39.56
N ILE A 767 -35.96 3.90 38.77
CA ILE A 767 -37.40 3.99 38.53
C ILE A 767 -38.16 3.95 39.84
N ALA A 768 -39.02 4.96 40.10
CA ALA A 768 -39.89 4.94 41.24
C ALA A 768 -41.01 3.92 41.03
N LEU A 769 -41.33 3.14 42.07
CA LEU A 769 -42.47 2.24 42.08
C LEU A 769 -43.75 3.02 42.35
N ASN A 770 -44.91 2.42 42.10
CA ASN A 770 -46.18 3.05 42.42
C ASN A 770 -46.37 3.27 43.93
N THR A 771 -45.72 2.43 44.73
CA THR A 771 -45.69 2.49 46.20
C THR A 771 -44.64 3.43 46.78
N THR A 772 -43.68 3.91 45.92
CA THR A 772 -42.62 4.84 46.41
C THR A 772 -43.23 6.14 46.89
N PRO A 773 -42.93 6.55 48.16
CA PRO A 773 -43.50 7.77 48.74
C PRO A 773 -43.14 9.01 47.88
N SER A 774 -44.15 9.86 47.63
CA SER A 774 -44.05 10.98 46.73
C SER A 774 -42.95 11.98 47.06
N GLU A 775 -42.63 12.15 48.33
CA GLU A 775 -41.63 13.08 48.86
C GLU A 775 -40.19 12.70 48.49
N PHE A 776 -39.94 11.44 48.15
CA PHE A 776 -38.65 10.98 47.64
C PHE A 776 -38.59 10.96 46.12
N VAL A 777 -39.74 11.00 45.43
CA VAL A 777 -39.86 10.92 44.00
C VAL A 777 -39.56 12.27 43.36
N SER A 778 -38.82 12.22 42.27
CA SER A 778 -38.64 13.34 41.37
C SER A 778 -39.20 12.96 39.99
N SER A 779 -39.76 13.93 39.30
CA SER A 779 -40.20 13.74 37.90
C SER A 779 -39.29 14.51 36.96
N GLY A 780 -39.07 13.96 35.78
CA GLY A 780 -38.24 14.62 34.77
C GLY A 780 -38.07 13.76 33.54
N VAL A 781 -37.23 14.27 32.61
CA VAL A 781 -36.96 13.59 31.35
C VAL A 781 -36.00 12.41 31.54
N ILE A 782 -36.36 11.25 31.00
CA ILE A 782 -35.54 10.04 31.01
C ILE A 782 -35.51 9.39 29.65
N LEU A 783 -34.52 8.52 29.40
CA LEU A 783 -34.43 7.71 28.18
C LEU A 783 -35.46 6.60 28.17
N ASN A 784 -36.14 6.43 27.05
CA ASN A 784 -37.06 5.33 26.80
C ASN A 784 -36.30 4.02 26.55
N LYS A 785 -35.93 3.32 27.62
CA LYS A 785 -35.20 2.04 27.52
C LYS A 785 -35.94 0.97 26.71
N LYS A 786 -37.27 0.93 26.78
CA LYS A 786 -38.06 -0.05 26.02
C LYS A 786 -37.83 0.13 24.53
N LEU A 787 -37.98 1.38 24.02
CA LEU A 787 -37.74 1.68 22.61
C LEU A 787 -36.29 1.40 22.20
N LEU A 788 -35.31 1.77 23.01
CA LEU A 788 -33.91 1.52 22.71
C LEU A 788 -33.60 0.03 22.62
N LYS A 789 -34.19 -0.80 23.49
CA LYS A 789 -34.09 -2.25 23.44
C LYS A 789 -34.74 -2.84 22.18
N GLU A 790 -35.93 -2.35 21.80
CA GLU A 790 -36.60 -2.73 20.55
C GLU A 790 -35.79 -2.39 19.31
N LEU A 791 -35.03 -1.28 19.36
CA LEU A 791 -34.09 -0.86 18.31
C LEU A 791 -32.73 -1.61 18.34
N GLY A 792 -32.60 -2.61 19.19
CA GLY A 792 -31.35 -3.37 19.35
C GLY A 792 -30.20 -2.57 19.95
N ILE A 793 -30.50 -1.53 20.72
CA ILE A 793 -29.52 -0.66 21.37
C ILE A 793 -29.41 -1.09 22.83
N TYR A 794 -28.48 -2.00 23.08
CA TYR A 794 -28.22 -2.53 24.43
C TYR A 794 -27.02 -1.83 25.07
N ASN A 795 -26.93 -1.84 26.40
CA ASN A 795 -25.76 -1.37 27.19
C ASN A 795 -25.32 0.06 26.89
N ILE A 796 -26.29 0.99 26.94
CA ILE A 796 -26.01 2.42 26.81
C ILE A 796 -25.43 2.91 28.16
N ASN A 797 -24.14 2.73 28.36
CA ASN A 797 -23.41 3.36 29.47
C ASN A 797 -22.61 4.54 28.89
N SER A 798 -23.22 5.70 28.81
CA SER A 798 -22.54 6.95 28.56
C SER A 798 -22.30 7.64 29.91
N ALA A 799 -21.04 7.97 30.17
CA ALA A 799 -20.71 8.77 31.36
C ALA A 799 -21.43 10.15 31.36
N GLU A 800 -21.73 10.65 30.15
CA GLU A 800 -22.45 11.92 29.96
C GLU A 800 -23.91 11.87 30.42
N TRP A 801 -24.52 10.67 30.48
CA TRP A 801 -25.94 10.50 30.85
C TRP A 801 -26.14 9.72 32.15
N ASN A 802 -25.05 9.25 32.73
CA ASN A 802 -25.09 8.46 33.96
C ASN A 802 -25.53 9.42 35.09
N GLY A 803 -26.68 9.12 35.70
CA GLY A 803 -27.29 9.97 36.70
C GLY A 803 -28.19 11.10 36.20
N THR A 804 -28.30 11.33 34.87
CA THR A 804 -29.20 12.37 34.34
C THR A 804 -30.37 11.81 33.50
N LEU A 805 -30.10 10.96 32.53
CA LEU A 805 -31.11 10.40 31.62
C LEU A 805 -31.31 8.90 31.80
N LEU A 806 -30.29 8.21 32.28
CA LEU A 806 -30.35 6.76 32.46
C LEU A 806 -30.97 6.45 33.80
N VAL A 807 -32.06 5.73 33.81
CA VAL A 807 -32.74 5.23 35.01
C VAL A 807 -32.52 3.72 35.11
N SER A 808 -32.12 3.26 36.29
CA SER A 808 -31.94 1.82 36.58
C SER A 808 -33.12 1.30 37.38
N GLU A 809 -33.38 0.01 37.31
CA GLU A 809 -34.26 -0.65 38.26
C GLU A 809 -33.49 -0.91 39.58
N MET A 810 -34.09 -0.52 40.68
CA MET A 810 -33.54 -0.85 42.00
C MET A 810 -34.15 -2.19 42.39
N LYS A 811 -33.33 -3.16 42.74
CA LYS A 811 -33.82 -4.44 43.26
C LYS A 811 -34.23 -4.23 44.71
N GLU A 812 -35.53 -4.31 44.96
CA GLU A 812 -36.05 -4.39 46.34
C GLU A 812 -35.65 -5.74 46.98
N ASN A 813 -35.35 -5.72 48.24
CA ASN A 813 -34.96 -6.92 48.99
C ASN A 813 -36.19 -7.65 49.63
N GLY A 814 -37.37 -7.07 49.49
CA GLY A 814 -38.64 -7.57 50.00
C GLY A 814 -38.74 -7.56 51.53
N LYS A 815 -37.87 -6.84 52.22
CA LYS A 815 -37.81 -6.70 53.66
C LYS A 815 -37.97 -5.24 54.07
N ARG A 816 -38.49 -5.02 55.25
CA ARG A 816 -38.51 -3.71 55.88
C ARG A 816 -37.09 -3.33 56.29
N PRO A 817 -36.62 -2.08 55.99
CA PRO A 817 -35.26 -1.69 56.35
C PRO A 817 -34.99 -1.75 57.87
N ASP A 818 -33.72 -2.02 58.16
CA ASP A 818 -33.27 -1.91 59.58
C ASP A 818 -33.27 -0.45 60.06
N PRO A 819 -33.45 -0.19 61.39
CA PRO A 819 -33.42 1.18 61.86
C PRO A 819 -32.02 1.81 61.76
N PRO A 820 -31.89 3.06 61.29
CA PRO A 820 -30.62 3.74 61.28
C PRO A 820 -30.10 4.02 62.66
N THR A 821 -28.77 4.04 62.79
CA THR A 821 -28.15 4.47 64.08
C THR A 821 -27.81 5.93 64.00
N VAL A 822 -28.38 6.77 64.89
CA VAL A 822 -28.16 8.20 64.91
C VAL A 822 -27.24 8.65 66.03
N GLN A 823 -26.49 9.70 65.80
CA GLN A 823 -25.58 10.33 66.79
C GLN A 823 -25.90 11.82 66.86
N LEU A 824 -25.86 12.39 68.04
CA LEU A 824 -25.97 13.82 68.29
C LEU A 824 -24.55 14.43 68.32
N THR A 825 -24.32 15.38 67.42
CA THR A 825 -23.18 16.29 67.50
C THR A 825 -23.64 17.61 68.17
N ASN A 826 -22.74 18.55 68.45
CA ASN A 826 -23.08 19.81 69.15
C ASN A 826 -24.18 20.61 68.44
N GLU A 827 -24.43 20.44 67.13
CA GLU A 827 -25.40 21.27 66.42
C GLU A 827 -26.32 20.47 65.49
N ALA A 828 -26.15 19.11 65.39
CA ALA A 828 -26.90 18.33 64.45
C ALA A 828 -27.04 16.83 64.84
N ILE A 829 -28.10 16.24 64.39
CA ILE A 829 -28.27 14.77 64.39
C ILE A 829 -27.66 14.24 63.07
N THR A 830 -26.76 13.25 63.17
CA THR A 830 -26.08 12.65 62.00
C THR A 830 -26.27 11.15 62.06
N TRP A 831 -26.28 10.54 60.87
CA TRP A 831 -26.29 9.09 60.65
C TRP A 831 -25.49 8.66 59.48
N LYS A 832 -25.17 7.38 59.41
CA LYS A 832 -24.41 6.79 58.29
C LYS A 832 -25.35 6.34 57.17
N PRO A 833 -24.85 6.25 55.92
CA PRO A 833 -25.57 5.62 54.82
C PRO A 833 -26.03 4.21 55.22
N HIS A 834 -27.25 3.85 54.83
CA HIS A 834 -27.80 2.54 55.14
C HIS A 834 -27.04 1.46 54.37
N HIS A 835 -26.89 0.27 54.91
CA HIS A 835 -26.18 -0.85 54.29
C HIS A 835 -27.03 -1.54 53.22
N GLU A 836 -28.36 -1.42 53.30
CA GLU A 836 -29.25 -1.92 52.26
C GLU A 836 -29.27 -0.99 51.06
N ASN A 837 -29.18 -1.58 49.88
CA ASN A 837 -29.03 -0.83 48.60
C ASN A 837 -30.35 -0.26 48.07
N ASP A 838 -31.47 -0.64 48.61
CA ASP A 838 -32.82 -0.22 48.23
C ASP A 838 -33.38 0.92 49.10
N VAL A 839 -32.66 1.36 50.12
CA VAL A 839 -33.01 2.54 50.92
C VAL A 839 -32.80 3.81 50.08
N ILE A 840 -33.89 4.59 49.95
CA ILE A 840 -33.96 5.81 49.09
C ILE A 840 -33.84 7.08 49.90
N GLY A 841 -34.03 7.01 51.21
CA GLY A 841 -33.90 8.15 52.08
C GLY A 841 -34.36 7.90 53.51
N TYR A 842 -34.51 8.98 54.23
CA TYR A 842 -34.77 8.99 55.67
C TYR A 842 -35.83 10.02 56.01
N ARG A 843 -36.66 9.72 57.03
CA ARG A 843 -37.58 10.66 57.69
C ARG A 843 -37.04 10.98 59.02
N VAL A 844 -37.00 12.29 59.38
CA VAL A 844 -36.64 12.78 60.66
C VAL A 844 -37.92 13.14 61.40
N TYR A 845 -38.14 12.51 62.50
CA TYR A 845 -39.31 12.74 63.40
C TYR A 845 -38.91 13.56 64.63
N CYS A 846 -39.82 14.48 65.04
CA CYS A 846 -39.64 15.31 66.15
C CYS A 846 -40.91 15.26 67.08
N ALA A 847 -40.71 15.17 68.37
CA ALA A 847 -41.71 15.43 69.38
C ALA A 847 -41.25 16.66 70.19
N GLU A 848 -42.00 17.77 70.12
CA GLU A 848 -41.64 19.07 70.69
C GLU A 848 -41.42 19.03 72.19
N GLN A 849 -42.09 18.09 72.89
CA GLN A 849 -41.93 17.82 74.30
C GLN A 849 -42.01 16.34 74.58
N LYS A 850 -41.50 15.92 75.69
CA LYS A 850 -41.56 14.48 76.17
C LYS A 850 -43.03 14.04 76.34
N GLY A 851 -43.43 13.06 75.55
CA GLY A 851 -44.80 12.55 75.55
C GLY A 851 -45.67 13.08 74.39
N ALA A 852 -45.24 14.10 73.68
CA ALA A 852 -45.93 14.60 72.52
C ALA A 852 -45.87 13.62 71.35
N PRO A 853 -46.86 13.63 70.42
CA PRO A 853 -46.79 12.76 69.26
C PRO A 853 -45.66 13.19 68.35
N PHE A 854 -44.96 12.25 67.76
CA PHE A 854 -43.91 12.47 66.82
C PHE A 854 -44.49 12.86 65.42
N ARG A 855 -43.92 13.89 64.83
CA ARG A 855 -44.27 14.35 63.50
C ARG A 855 -43.02 14.40 62.62
N VAL A 856 -43.14 14.13 61.28
CA VAL A 856 -42.07 14.28 60.36
C VAL A 856 -41.71 15.77 60.22
N VAL A 857 -40.47 16.12 60.52
CA VAL A 857 -39.95 17.49 60.43
C VAL A 857 -38.94 17.68 59.28
N SER A 858 -38.39 16.58 58.78
CA SER A 858 -37.48 16.62 57.61
C SER A 858 -37.46 15.30 56.88
N ILE A 859 -37.15 15.44 55.60
CA ILE A 859 -36.94 14.33 54.68
C ILE A 859 -35.56 14.47 54.10
N VAL A 860 -34.72 13.45 54.23
CA VAL A 860 -33.35 13.45 53.71
C VAL A 860 -33.20 12.33 52.66
N LYS A 861 -32.95 12.70 51.41
CA LYS A 861 -32.73 11.72 50.32
C LYS A 861 -31.40 11.01 50.53
N ALA A 862 -31.33 9.72 50.24
CA ALA A 862 -30.09 8.94 50.25
C ALA A 862 -29.07 9.57 49.29
N GLY A 863 -27.82 9.70 49.72
CA GLY A 863 -26.77 10.38 48.93
C GLY A 863 -26.65 11.88 49.08
N LYS A 864 -27.52 12.48 49.94
CA LYS A 864 -27.34 13.86 50.44
C LYS A 864 -26.63 13.82 51.81
N SER A 865 -26.29 14.98 52.35
CA SER A 865 -25.73 15.04 53.67
C SER A 865 -26.72 14.44 54.69
N LEU A 866 -26.33 13.39 55.37
CA LEU A 866 -27.15 12.65 56.29
C LEU A 866 -27.07 13.31 57.65
N THR A 867 -27.59 14.53 57.72
CA THR A 867 -27.57 15.38 58.92
C THR A 867 -28.86 16.18 59.00
N PHE A 868 -29.29 16.48 60.23
CA PHE A 868 -30.36 17.39 60.52
C PHE A 868 -29.91 18.35 61.64
N SER A 869 -29.78 19.62 61.30
CA SER A 869 -29.22 20.68 62.12
C SER A 869 -30.25 21.63 62.75
N ASN A 870 -31.53 21.53 62.38
CA ASN A 870 -32.57 22.43 62.88
C ASN A 870 -33.23 21.88 64.18
N LEU A 871 -32.41 21.71 65.19
CA LEU A 871 -32.81 21.13 66.49
C LEU A 871 -33.56 22.16 67.27
N GLN A 872 -34.71 21.80 67.98
CA GLN A 872 -35.47 22.65 68.88
C GLN A 872 -35.14 22.26 70.26
N PRO A 873 -35.05 23.27 71.22
CA PRO A 873 -34.77 23.01 72.60
C PRO A 873 -35.86 22.15 73.24
N LYS A 874 -35.47 21.14 74.06
CA LYS A 874 -36.34 20.14 74.71
C LYS A 874 -37.04 19.14 73.77
N ALA A 875 -36.88 19.22 72.52
CA ALA A 875 -37.47 18.23 71.56
C ALA A 875 -36.69 16.89 71.56
N THR A 876 -37.41 15.86 71.14
CA THR A 876 -36.85 14.53 70.96
C THR A 876 -36.97 14.10 69.49
N TYR A 877 -35.96 13.42 68.99
CA TYR A 877 -35.87 13.04 67.58
C TYR A 877 -35.59 11.58 67.44
N TYR A 878 -36.07 11.01 66.33
CA TYR A 878 -35.61 9.75 65.78
C TYR A 878 -35.63 9.84 64.28
N VAL A 879 -34.87 8.94 63.64
CA VAL A 879 -34.79 8.84 62.18
C VAL A 879 -35.23 7.45 61.76
N THR A 880 -35.96 7.37 60.71
CA THR A 880 -36.28 6.10 60.01
C THR A 880 -35.66 6.04 58.63
N ALA A 881 -35.33 4.87 58.13
CA ALA A 881 -34.95 4.62 56.76
C ALA A 881 -36.20 4.22 55.94
N VAL A 882 -36.24 4.68 54.71
CA VAL A 882 -37.35 4.37 53.76
C VAL A 882 -36.78 3.70 52.52
N ASP A 883 -37.31 2.53 52.15
CA ASP A 883 -36.92 1.81 50.95
C ASP A 883 -37.70 2.28 49.69
N ILE A 884 -37.37 1.74 48.55
CA ILE A 884 -38.00 2.10 47.27
C ILE A 884 -39.46 1.66 47.24
N SER A 885 -39.85 0.63 47.92
CA SER A 885 -41.22 0.12 48.01
C SER A 885 -42.11 0.93 48.93
N GLY A 886 -41.50 1.84 49.70
CA GLY A 886 -42.17 2.69 50.67
C GLY A 886 -42.26 2.09 52.09
N ASN A 887 -41.60 0.95 52.33
CA ASN A 887 -41.51 0.40 53.68
C ASN A 887 -40.58 1.27 54.51
N GLU A 888 -41.04 1.57 55.72
CA GLU A 888 -40.30 2.40 56.66
C GLU A 888 -39.76 1.58 57.85
N SER A 889 -38.50 1.79 58.14
CA SER A 889 -37.84 1.08 59.23
C SER A 889 -38.50 1.34 60.61
N PRO A 890 -38.24 0.51 61.58
CA PRO A 890 -38.49 0.93 63.01
C PRO A 890 -37.69 2.21 63.25
N PRO A 891 -38.13 2.99 64.32
CA PRO A 891 -37.40 4.17 64.81
C PRO A 891 -35.94 3.84 65.15
N SER A 892 -35.05 4.76 64.89
CA SER A 892 -33.70 4.74 65.42
C SER A 892 -33.70 4.89 66.98
N ASN A 893 -32.52 4.85 67.58
CA ASN A 893 -32.34 5.35 68.94
C ASN A 893 -32.87 6.81 69.00
N ILE A 894 -33.62 7.09 70.09
CA ILE A 894 -34.17 8.43 70.34
C ILE A 894 -33.07 9.35 70.87
N ILE A 895 -33.00 10.55 70.32
CA ILE A 895 -32.04 11.60 70.68
C ILE A 895 -32.79 12.78 71.26
N SER A 896 -32.30 13.30 72.45
CA SER A 896 -32.74 14.58 73.06
C SER A 896 -31.49 15.38 73.43
N GLU A 897 -31.59 16.71 73.48
CA GLU A 897 -30.47 17.56 73.88
C GLU A 897 -30.02 17.23 75.37
N GLN A 898 -30.89 16.66 76.15
CA GLN A 898 -30.55 16.25 77.55
C GLN A 898 -29.64 15.02 77.60
N ASN A 899 -29.46 14.32 76.53
CA ASN A 899 -28.58 13.14 76.44
C ASN A 899 -27.18 13.45 75.87
N ALA A 900 -26.79 14.70 75.74
CA ALA A 900 -25.42 15.08 75.43
C ALA A 900 -24.52 14.71 76.59
N ALA A 901 -23.88 13.56 76.55
CA ALA A 901 -23.01 13.04 77.59
C ALA A 901 -21.90 14.03 77.92
N VAL A 902 -21.75 14.31 79.20
CA VAL A 902 -20.63 14.99 79.86
C VAL A 902 -19.33 14.33 79.37
N PRO A 903 -18.34 15.08 78.89
CA PRO A 903 -17.06 14.48 78.53
C PRO A 903 -16.36 13.97 79.76
N ASN A 904 -16.09 12.66 79.82
CA ASN A 904 -15.34 12.00 80.88
C ASN A 904 -13.89 12.55 80.85
N GLN A 905 -13.60 13.40 81.92
CA GLN A 905 -12.24 13.79 82.25
C GLN A 905 -11.47 12.60 82.78
N GLY A 906 -10.75 11.91 81.94
CA GLY A 906 -9.93 10.73 82.21
C GLY A 906 -8.43 11.02 82.13
N LYS A 907 -7.83 11.31 83.28
CA LYS A 907 -6.45 11.12 83.74
C LYS A 907 -5.34 11.09 82.70
N LYS A 908 -4.50 12.14 82.69
CA LYS A 908 -3.11 12.15 82.25
C LYS A 908 -2.34 10.96 82.84
N LYS A 909 -1.72 10.17 82.03
CA LYS A 909 -0.46 9.44 82.31
C LYS A 909 0.61 9.91 81.39
N THR A 910 1.60 10.51 82.02
CA THR A 910 2.95 10.80 81.43
C THR A 910 3.74 9.53 81.24
N SER A 911 4.43 9.37 80.21
CA SER A 911 5.81 8.87 80.14
C SER A 911 6.24 8.76 78.64
N ASP A 912 7.15 9.61 78.26
CA ASP A 912 8.48 9.36 77.80
C ASP A 912 8.68 8.65 76.41
N SER A 913 9.28 9.43 75.55
CA SER A 913 9.98 9.04 74.38
C SER A 913 11.14 8.07 74.70
N PRO A 914 11.70 7.31 73.75
CA PRO A 914 12.60 7.97 72.78
C PRO A 914 12.63 7.40 71.34
N SER A 915 13.14 8.25 70.50
CA SER A 915 13.65 8.14 69.15
C SER A 915 14.35 6.81 68.81
N LYS A 916 14.21 6.38 67.52
CA LYS A 916 15.36 6.13 66.61
C LYS A 916 14.92 5.68 65.21
N ASN A 917 15.46 6.43 64.27
CA ASN A 917 15.86 6.09 62.93
C ASN A 917 15.82 4.63 62.47
N HIS A 918 15.19 4.36 61.30
CA HIS A 918 15.88 4.07 60.07
C HIS A 918 14.89 4.18 58.88
#